data_1e9a28be7e59c447d13b2db7dbbd8416
#
_entry.id   1e9a28be7e59c447d13b2db7dbbd8416
#
_cell.length_a   1.000
_cell.length_b   1.000
_cell.length_c   1.000
_cell.angle_alpha   90.00
_cell.angle_beta   90.00
_cell.angle_gamma   90.00
#
_symmetry.space_group_name_H-M   'P 1'
#
loop_
_entity.id
_entity.type
_entity.pdbx_description
1 polymer ?
#
loop_
_entity_poly.entity_id
_entity_poly.type
_entity_poly.pdbx_seq_one_letter_code
_entity_poly.pdbx_strand_id
1 'polypeptide(L)'
;LFSGIACGSLRPRPMSALLSANEIRLTYGYQTLLDGVTLAVAAGEKIGMVGRNGCGKTSLLKILTGQNAADSGEIALRRSLRIGYLPQEFELDGELSVQENIASGAADIVEAVRRYENGEGSEAELADLLHLIDHADGWNLEARIKATATALDAPALDLTVGPLSGGEKRRVALCRALACQPDLLLLDEPTNHLDAESIRWLEDYLKGFPGAVIFVTHDRYFLDVIATRIIEIDQGRAFSHPGNYTAFLESKAIRQQISEQTERRRQRFLREELDWVRSGVKARGTKSRHRMDQYYEIEGMEAPPEEREMDLLIPPPPQLGDIVVELENAGVNVGSAALPRWLFRHLNLKLEPGQCTGIVGRNGVGKTTLLKLCLGQIAASEGKAVTGKRVKVNYIDQTRMQLDGTGSLLDEISDGNEKLMFGNQPLGARNYLRRFLFNDQRINERVDLLSGGERARLMLAKVLKNGGNLIVLDEPTNDLDLPSLRMLEEALADFDGSVICVSHDRYFLDRICDQIIAFEENGVFVQPGNYSYYLEKRQAREAAERIQAQAAARDAAARHKAAGSPAKPRKLSLKERTELEGIETTILAAETEAEDIESKLHDPDFQATNFAEIPVLVEKLDAAKTKVARLYQRWEELEKLRVELEGN
;
A
#
# COMPACT_ATOMS: atom_id res chain seq x y z
N LEU A 1 42.04 28.73 -29.46
CA LEU A 1 41.15 29.65 -28.74
C LEU A 1 39.77 29.02 -28.61
N PHE A 2 39.60 28.09 -27.65
CA PHE A 2 38.28 27.74 -27.07
C PHE A 2 38.48 27.60 -25.57
N SER A 3 38.11 28.65 -24.84
CA SER A 3 38.10 28.68 -23.39
C SER A 3 36.92 27.87 -22.87
N GLY A 4 37.21 26.93 -21.94
CA GLY A 4 36.24 26.07 -21.30
C GLY A 4 35.28 26.86 -20.44
N ILE A 5 34.01 26.53 -20.61
CA ILE A 5 32.96 26.78 -19.62
C ILE A 5 32.96 25.57 -18.66
N ALA A 6 33.53 25.78 -17.47
CA ALA A 6 33.45 24.83 -16.38
C ALA A 6 31.96 24.75 -15.92
N CYS A 7 31.31 23.68 -16.30
CA CYS A 7 30.04 23.29 -15.72
C CYS A 7 30.28 22.91 -14.24
N GLY A 8 29.95 23.83 -13.34
CA GLY A 8 30.02 23.60 -11.91
C GLY A 8 29.08 22.43 -11.52
N SER A 9 29.66 21.25 -11.31
CA SER A 9 28.97 20.14 -10.69
C SER A 9 28.57 20.58 -9.28
N LEU A 10 27.30 20.87 -9.10
CA LEU A 10 26.67 20.89 -7.78
C LEU A 10 26.88 19.48 -7.18
N ARG A 11 27.93 19.32 -6.39
CA ARG A 11 28.06 18.15 -5.51
C ARG A 11 26.85 18.20 -4.58
N PRO A 12 26.01 17.15 -4.53
CA PRO A 12 24.96 17.09 -3.53
C PRO A 12 25.65 17.26 -2.15
N ARG A 13 25.07 18.10 -1.29
CA ARG A 13 25.49 18.19 0.11
C ARG A 13 25.54 16.77 0.67
N PRO A 14 26.58 16.37 1.42
CA PRO A 14 26.60 15.06 2.04
C PRO A 14 25.39 15.00 2.97
N MET A 15 24.35 14.25 2.60
CA MET A 15 23.26 13.91 3.50
C MET A 15 23.92 13.13 4.64
N SER A 16 23.72 13.58 5.90
CA SER A 16 24.28 12.90 7.06
C SER A 16 23.75 11.46 7.10
N ALA A 17 24.64 10.49 6.98
CA ALA A 17 24.26 9.09 7.09
C ALA A 17 23.74 8.82 8.50
N LEU A 18 22.57 8.19 8.59
CA LEU A 18 21.99 7.71 9.84
C LEU A 18 22.68 6.42 10.31
N LEU A 19 22.96 5.56 9.33
CA LEU A 19 23.58 4.26 9.54
C LEU A 19 24.54 3.98 8.38
N SER A 20 25.70 3.40 8.70
CA SER A 20 26.65 2.87 7.72
C SER A 20 27.09 1.49 8.15
N ALA A 21 26.99 0.52 7.28
CA ALA A 21 27.49 -0.84 7.45
C ALA A 21 28.56 -1.09 6.40
N ASN A 22 29.75 -1.52 6.80
CA ASN A 22 30.88 -1.73 5.92
C ASN A 22 31.39 -3.17 6.03
N GLU A 23 31.55 -3.83 4.89
CA GLU A 23 32.13 -5.17 4.76
C GLU A 23 31.52 -6.23 5.70
N ILE A 24 30.19 -6.18 5.87
CA ILE A 24 29.48 -7.13 6.75
C ILE A 24 29.55 -8.53 6.17
N ARG A 25 30.02 -9.48 6.97
CA ARG A 25 30.05 -10.90 6.64
C ARG A 25 29.30 -11.71 7.68
N LEU A 26 28.58 -12.71 7.19
CA LEU A 26 27.84 -13.64 8.03
C LEU A 26 27.80 -15.02 7.39
N THR A 27 28.16 -16.04 8.16
CA THR A 27 28.17 -17.44 7.71
C THR A 27 27.35 -18.30 8.69
N TYR A 28 26.47 -19.11 8.19
CA TYR A 28 25.75 -20.11 8.97
C TYR A 28 26.22 -21.52 8.56
N GLY A 29 26.94 -22.19 9.46
CA GLY A 29 27.52 -23.49 9.17
C GLY A 29 28.46 -23.42 7.98
N TYR A 30 28.09 -24.03 6.86
CA TYR A 30 28.88 -24.03 5.63
C TYR A 30 28.41 -23.02 4.58
N GLN A 31 27.33 -22.33 4.85
CA GLN A 31 26.71 -21.38 3.91
C GLN A 31 27.05 -19.94 4.26
N THR A 32 27.75 -19.24 3.37
CA THR A 32 27.96 -17.81 3.48
C THR A 32 26.68 -17.09 3.05
N LEU A 33 26.03 -16.39 3.98
CA LEU A 33 24.84 -15.61 3.71
C LEU A 33 25.15 -14.19 3.25
N LEU A 34 26.17 -13.56 3.87
CA LEU A 34 26.61 -12.21 3.55
C LEU A 34 28.14 -12.23 3.35
N ASP A 35 28.62 -11.68 2.24
CA ASP A 35 30.05 -11.63 1.89
C ASP A 35 30.46 -10.21 1.50
N GLY A 36 30.80 -9.42 2.50
CA GLY A 36 31.29 -8.05 2.31
C GLY A 36 30.18 -7.05 1.95
N VAL A 37 29.01 -7.18 2.56
CA VAL A 37 27.89 -6.25 2.32
C VAL A 37 28.22 -4.86 2.87
N THR A 38 28.15 -3.87 1.98
CA THR A 38 28.36 -2.46 2.33
C THR A 38 27.13 -1.65 1.93
N LEU A 39 26.57 -0.92 2.92
CA LEU A 39 25.44 -0.03 2.69
C LEU A 39 25.49 1.20 3.60
N ALA A 40 24.96 2.31 3.12
CA ALA A 40 24.75 3.51 3.91
C ALA A 40 23.29 3.98 3.75
N VAL A 41 22.71 4.50 4.81
CA VAL A 41 21.33 4.96 4.89
C VAL A 41 21.32 6.44 5.21
N ALA A 42 20.72 7.23 4.33
CA ALA A 42 20.57 8.66 4.52
C ALA A 42 19.20 9.00 5.18
N ALA A 43 19.11 10.17 5.82
CA ALA A 43 17.86 10.63 6.40
C ALA A 43 16.77 10.79 5.33
N GLY A 44 15.56 10.33 5.64
CA GLY A 44 14.41 10.40 4.75
C GLY A 44 14.42 9.42 3.59
N GLU A 45 15.44 8.58 3.46
CA GLU A 45 15.56 7.60 2.38
C GLU A 45 14.62 6.40 2.60
N LYS A 46 14.01 5.90 1.54
CA LYS A 46 13.13 4.73 1.55
C LYS A 46 13.78 3.61 0.76
N ILE A 47 14.33 2.63 1.46
CA ILE A 47 15.10 1.54 0.87
C ILE A 47 14.29 0.27 0.86
N GLY A 48 13.94 -0.22 -0.33
CA GLY A 48 13.42 -1.57 -0.52
C GLY A 48 14.54 -2.59 -0.60
N MET A 49 14.48 -3.66 0.19
CA MET A 49 15.46 -4.74 0.15
C MET A 49 14.84 -5.98 -0.50
N VAL A 50 15.45 -6.44 -1.58
CA VAL A 50 14.97 -7.57 -2.38
C VAL A 50 16.05 -8.67 -2.48
N GLY A 51 15.65 -9.88 -2.79
CA GLY A 51 16.54 -11.04 -2.94
C GLY A 51 15.79 -12.33 -2.71
N ARG A 52 16.39 -13.46 -3.08
CA ARG A 52 15.81 -14.80 -2.88
C ARG A 52 15.55 -15.08 -1.39
N ASN A 53 14.60 -15.96 -1.09
CA ASN A 53 14.40 -16.41 0.28
C ASN A 53 15.67 -17.15 0.76
N GLY A 54 16.07 -16.88 2.02
CA GLY A 54 17.29 -17.42 2.61
C GLY A 54 18.60 -16.74 2.18
N CYS A 55 18.58 -15.64 1.40
CA CYS A 55 19.80 -14.91 1.01
C CYS A 55 20.36 -13.98 2.09
N GLY A 56 19.75 -13.92 3.29
CA GLY A 56 20.27 -13.14 4.42
C GLY A 56 19.60 -11.78 4.65
N LYS A 57 18.45 -11.45 4.03
CA LYS A 57 17.73 -10.17 4.23
C LYS A 57 17.38 -9.92 5.70
N THR A 58 16.64 -10.83 6.31
CA THR A 58 16.28 -10.79 7.74
C THR A 58 17.49 -10.77 8.66
N SER A 59 18.53 -11.57 8.31
CA SER A 59 19.78 -11.60 9.07
C SER A 59 20.49 -10.25 9.03
N LEU A 60 20.52 -9.59 7.88
CA LEU A 60 21.08 -8.25 7.75
C LEU A 60 20.28 -7.24 8.60
N LEU A 61 18.93 -7.26 8.56
CA LEU A 61 18.12 -6.40 9.43
C LEU A 61 18.42 -6.63 10.91
N LYS A 62 18.55 -7.88 11.37
CA LYS A 62 18.92 -8.22 12.75
C LYS A 62 20.33 -7.72 13.14
N ILE A 63 21.26 -7.75 12.20
CA ILE A 63 22.60 -7.18 12.39
C ILE A 63 22.53 -5.66 12.51
N LEU A 64 21.76 -4.99 11.67
CA LEU A 64 21.59 -3.53 11.71
C LEU A 64 20.89 -3.04 12.99
N THR A 65 20.03 -3.87 13.61
CA THR A 65 19.41 -3.59 14.92
C THR A 65 20.30 -3.93 16.11
N GLY A 66 21.44 -4.59 15.89
CA GLY A 66 22.30 -5.10 16.96
C GLY A 66 21.78 -6.36 17.67
N GLN A 67 20.70 -6.99 17.16
CA GLN A 67 20.18 -8.25 17.71
C GLN A 67 21.09 -9.44 17.39
N ASN A 68 21.77 -9.41 16.24
CA ASN A 68 22.75 -10.41 15.85
C ASN A 68 24.11 -9.74 15.63
N ALA A 69 25.18 -10.44 15.99
CA ALA A 69 26.53 -10.04 15.65
C ALA A 69 26.88 -10.51 14.24
N ALA A 70 27.60 -9.70 13.47
CA ALA A 70 28.25 -10.14 12.24
C ALA A 70 29.56 -10.88 12.55
N ASP A 71 29.98 -11.79 11.68
CA ASP A 71 31.29 -12.47 11.81
C ASP A 71 32.44 -11.48 11.60
N SER A 72 32.26 -10.51 10.71
CA SER A 72 33.20 -9.39 10.49
C SER A 72 32.48 -8.20 9.86
N GLY A 73 33.15 -7.04 9.87
CA GLY A 73 32.63 -5.77 9.37
C GLY A 73 32.32 -4.80 10.50
N GLU A 74 31.94 -3.58 10.13
CA GLU A 74 31.71 -2.50 11.09
C GLU A 74 30.34 -1.84 10.81
N ILE A 75 29.63 -1.50 11.89
CA ILE A 75 28.40 -0.75 11.83
C ILE A 75 28.59 0.55 12.60
N ALA A 76 28.38 1.68 11.93
CA ALA A 76 28.37 3.00 12.53
C ALA A 76 26.95 3.56 12.54
N LEU A 77 26.45 3.91 13.73
CA LEU A 77 25.15 4.54 13.93
C LEU A 77 25.33 6.01 14.35
N ARG A 78 24.45 6.87 13.92
CA ARG A 78 24.34 8.24 14.44
C ARG A 78 24.06 8.18 15.94
N ARG A 79 24.67 9.07 16.72
CA ARG A 79 24.41 9.15 18.17
C ARG A 79 22.91 9.36 18.43
N SER A 80 22.38 8.67 19.41
CA SER A 80 20.96 8.72 19.82
C SER A 80 19.97 8.40 18.70
N LEU A 81 20.38 7.57 17.72
CA LEU A 81 19.50 7.10 16.65
C LEU A 81 18.43 6.17 17.24
N ARG A 82 17.16 6.54 17.08
CA ARG A 82 16.04 5.66 17.46
C ARG A 82 15.67 4.76 16.28
N ILE A 83 15.66 3.45 16.55
CA ILE A 83 15.35 2.43 15.55
C ILE A 83 14.03 1.76 15.95
N GLY A 84 13.02 1.81 15.07
CA GLY A 84 11.83 0.98 15.14
C GLY A 84 12.04 -0.28 14.31
N TYR A 85 11.69 -1.44 14.84
CA TYR A 85 11.87 -2.69 14.14
C TYR A 85 10.62 -3.57 14.20
N LEU A 86 10.14 -3.99 13.04
CA LEU A 86 9.15 -5.04 12.87
C LEU A 86 9.86 -6.28 12.32
N PRO A 87 10.12 -7.32 13.13
CA PRO A 87 10.70 -8.57 12.65
C PRO A 87 9.65 -9.44 11.93
N GLN A 88 10.12 -10.39 11.13
CA GLN A 88 9.27 -11.39 10.49
C GLN A 88 8.56 -12.27 11.52
N GLU A 89 9.31 -12.78 12.52
CA GLU A 89 8.78 -13.45 13.70
C GLU A 89 8.90 -12.48 14.89
N PHE A 90 7.81 -12.27 15.60
CA PHE A 90 7.73 -11.31 16.72
C PHE A 90 7.04 -11.95 17.92
N GLU A 91 7.46 -11.53 19.08
CA GLU A 91 6.85 -11.90 20.34
C GLU A 91 6.06 -10.71 20.92
N LEU A 92 4.84 -10.98 21.36
CA LEU A 92 4.00 -10.09 22.12
C LEU A 92 3.67 -10.77 23.45
N ASP A 93 3.58 -9.97 24.50
CA ASP A 93 3.18 -10.48 25.80
C ASP A 93 1.68 -10.80 25.80
N GLY A 94 1.35 -12.08 25.94
CA GLY A 94 -0.04 -12.56 25.88
C GLY A 94 -0.90 -12.13 27.05
N GLU A 95 -0.31 -11.77 28.18
CA GLU A 95 -1.01 -11.32 29.41
C GLU A 95 -1.35 -9.83 29.36
N LEU A 96 -0.60 -9.05 28.58
CA LEU A 96 -0.81 -7.62 28.44
C LEU A 96 -1.90 -7.30 27.40
N SER A 97 -2.51 -6.13 27.57
CA SER A 97 -3.47 -5.58 26.60
C SER A 97 -2.79 -5.19 25.27
N VAL A 98 -3.58 -4.98 24.23
CA VAL A 98 -3.12 -4.46 22.94
C VAL A 98 -2.45 -3.09 23.13
N GLN A 99 -3.03 -2.19 23.93
CA GLN A 99 -2.47 -0.87 24.22
C GLN A 99 -1.10 -0.96 24.90
N GLU A 100 -0.95 -1.80 25.92
CA GLU A 100 0.32 -1.97 26.64
C GLU A 100 1.40 -2.59 25.75
N ASN A 101 1.05 -3.58 24.93
CA ASN A 101 1.98 -4.15 23.95
C ASN A 101 2.43 -3.11 22.91
N ILE A 102 1.56 -2.23 22.43
CA ILE A 102 1.93 -1.16 21.50
C ILE A 102 2.82 -0.13 22.21
N ALA A 103 2.45 0.28 23.43
CA ALA A 103 3.20 1.24 24.22
C ALA A 103 4.60 0.74 24.60
N SER A 104 4.80 -0.58 24.73
CA SER A 104 6.12 -1.18 25.00
C SER A 104 7.16 -0.86 23.91
N GLY A 105 6.71 -0.57 22.67
CA GLY A 105 7.59 -0.09 21.59
C GLY A 105 8.18 1.30 21.81
N ALA A 106 7.62 2.06 22.77
CA ALA A 106 8.08 3.39 23.18
C ALA A 106 8.31 3.44 24.70
N ALA A 107 8.79 2.35 25.28
CA ALA A 107 8.96 2.20 26.74
C ALA A 107 9.84 3.28 27.35
N ASP A 108 10.87 3.73 26.66
CA ASP A 108 11.74 4.84 27.03
C ASP A 108 10.98 6.16 27.14
N ILE A 109 10.04 6.41 26.23
CA ILE A 109 9.19 7.62 26.23
C ILE A 109 8.16 7.53 27.36
N VAL A 110 7.50 6.37 27.50
CA VAL A 110 6.52 6.14 28.59
C VAL A 110 7.18 6.35 29.96
N GLU A 111 8.37 5.79 30.15
CA GLU A 111 9.12 5.96 31.40
C GLU A 111 9.61 7.40 31.60
N ALA A 112 10.04 8.08 30.52
CA ALA A 112 10.42 9.49 30.57
C ALA A 112 9.26 10.39 31.01
N VAL A 113 8.06 10.17 30.42
CA VAL A 113 6.83 10.91 30.80
C VAL A 113 6.49 10.64 32.26
N ARG A 114 6.47 9.37 32.69
CA ARG A 114 6.20 8.99 34.08
C ARG A 114 7.16 9.67 35.08
N ARG A 115 8.47 9.60 34.81
CA ARG A 115 9.49 10.22 35.68
C ARG A 115 9.38 11.73 35.73
N TYR A 116 9.09 12.36 34.57
CA TYR A 116 8.92 13.81 34.50
C TYR A 116 7.68 14.28 35.28
N GLU A 117 6.53 13.59 35.10
CA GLU A 117 5.27 13.91 35.82
C GLU A 117 5.43 13.73 37.35
N ASN A 118 6.18 12.71 37.79
CA ASN A 118 6.44 12.46 39.20
C ASN A 118 7.55 13.38 39.78
N GLY A 119 8.23 14.16 38.93
CA GLY A 119 9.36 14.99 39.39
C GLY A 119 10.58 14.17 39.87
N GLU A 120 10.77 12.97 39.31
CA GLU A 120 11.84 12.04 39.69
C GLU A 120 13.16 12.42 38.99
N GLY A 121 14.06 13.12 39.69
CA GLY A 121 15.40 13.47 39.21
C GLY A 121 15.84 14.87 39.57
N SER A 122 17.07 15.23 39.23
CA SER A 122 17.60 16.58 39.33
C SER A 122 17.02 17.50 38.26
N GLU A 123 17.14 18.82 38.42
CA GLU A 123 16.68 19.79 37.42
C GLU A 123 17.28 19.53 36.02
N ALA A 124 18.56 19.14 35.97
CA ALA A 124 19.23 18.80 34.71
C ALA A 124 18.64 17.53 34.06
N GLU A 125 18.37 16.47 34.85
CA GLU A 125 17.74 15.24 34.37
C GLU A 125 16.31 15.47 33.91
N LEU A 126 15.54 16.32 34.62
CA LEU A 126 14.17 16.68 34.20
C LEU A 126 14.18 17.48 32.89
N ALA A 127 15.16 18.35 32.68
CA ALA A 127 15.32 19.06 31.41
C ALA A 127 15.66 18.11 30.25
N ASP A 128 16.54 17.12 30.50
CA ASP A 128 16.87 16.09 29.50
C ASP A 128 15.67 15.19 29.19
N LEU A 129 14.88 14.81 30.20
CA LEU A 129 13.64 14.06 30.03
C LEU A 129 12.63 14.86 29.21
N LEU A 130 12.42 16.14 29.53
CA LEU A 130 11.52 17.01 28.77
C LEU A 130 11.94 17.11 27.31
N HIS A 131 13.24 17.28 27.06
CA HIS A 131 13.77 17.33 25.68
C HIS A 131 13.53 16.01 24.93
N LEU A 132 13.66 14.86 25.60
CA LEU A 132 13.35 13.56 25.03
C LEU A 132 11.86 13.44 24.69
N ILE A 133 10.98 13.83 25.63
CA ILE A 133 9.51 13.76 25.46
C ILE A 133 9.06 14.68 24.33
N ASP A 134 9.55 15.91 24.27
CA ASP A 134 9.19 16.88 23.21
C ASP A 134 9.70 16.41 21.83
N HIS A 135 10.93 15.91 21.77
CA HIS A 135 11.50 15.40 20.52
C HIS A 135 10.74 14.17 19.98
N ALA A 136 10.20 13.36 20.88
CA ALA A 136 9.46 12.14 20.55
C ALA A 136 7.95 12.36 20.43
N ASP A 137 7.46 13.61 20.61
CA ASP A 137 6.03 13.90 20.73
C ASP A 137 5.34 12.97 21.74
N GLY A 138 6.01 12.78 22.90
CA GLY A 138 5.61 11.81 23.92
C GLY A 138 4.27 12.12 24.57
N TRP A 139 3.90 13.39 24.67
CA TRP A 139 2.61 13.83 25.21
C TRP A 139 1.41 13.33 24.39
N ASN A 140 1.59 13.10 23.09
CA ASN A 140 0.54 12.63 22.18
C ASN A 140 0.60 11.11 21.93
N LEU A 141 1.41 10.36 22.69
CA LEU A 141 1.64 8.92 22.44
C LEU A 141 0.33 8.11 22.45
N GLU A 142 -0.55 8.32 23.43
CA GLU A 142 -1.84 7.58 23.49
C GLU A 142 -2.75 7.89 22.31
N ALA A 143 -2.86 9.16 21.93
CA ALA A 143 -3.66 9.56 20.77
C ALA A 143 -3.12 8.93 19.47
N ARG A 144 -1.80 8.88 19.36
CA ARG A 144 -1.10 8.27 18.22
C ARG A 144 -1.29 6.76 18.17
N ILE A 145 -1.18 6.07 19.31
CA ILE A 145 -1.48 4.64 19.43
C ILE A 145 -2.91 4.35 18.94
N LYS A 146 -3.88 5.13 19.43
CA LYS A 146 -5.29 4.98 19.04
C LYS A 146 -5.51 5.22 17.54
N ALA A 147 -4.90 6.28 16.99
CA ALA A 147 -5.01 6.60 15.57
C ALA A 147 -4.42 5.49 14.68
N THR A 148 -3.20 5.02 15.03
CA THR A 148 -2.51 3.95 14.29
C THR A 148 -3.26 2.63 14.39
N ALA A 149 -3.75 2.26 15.58
CA ALA A 149 -4.53 1.05 15.80
C ALA A 149 -5.83 1.07 15.00
N THR A 150 -6.55 2.20 14.99
CA THR A 150 -7.77 2.36 14.20
C THR A 150 -7.49 2.24 12.70
N ALA A 151 -6.42 2.87 12.22
CA ALA A 151 -6.07 2.89 10.81
C ALA A 151 -5.61 1.54 10.26
N LEU A 152 -4.97 0.72 11.10
CA LEU A 152 -4.54 -0.65 10.77
C LEU A 152 -5.61 -1.71 11.10
N ASP A 153 -6.80 -1.30 11.51
CA ASP A 153 -7.86 -2.21 11.95
C ASP A 153 -7.35 -3.22 13.02
N ALA A 154 -6.53 -2.71 13.94
CA ALA A 154 -6.02 -3.52 15.04
C ALA A 154 -7.18 -3.87 16.02
N PRO A 155 -7.05 -4.97 16.77
CA PRO A 155 -8.03 -5.32 17.80
C PRO A 155 -8.24 -4.20 18.80
N ALA A 156 -9.38 -4.23 19.52
CA ALA A 156 -9.68 -3.23 20.53
C ALA A 156 -8.55 -3.14 21.58
N LEU A 157 -8.20 -1.92 21.96
CA LEU A 157 -6.99 -1.63 22.74
C LEU A 157 -6.99 -2.26 24.14
N ASP A 158 -8.16 -2.56 24.68
CA ASP A 158 -8.41 -3.18 26.00
C ASP A 158 -8.34 -4.71 25.99
N LEU A 159 -8.32 -5.34 24.80
CA LEU A 159 -8.23 -6.79 24.70
C LEU A 159 -6.83 -7.30 25.06
N THR A 160 -6.77 -8.48 25.70
CA THR A 160 -5.51 -9.20 25.91
C THR A 160 -5.02 -9.82 24.60
N VAL A 161 -3.69 -9.84 24.41
CA VAL A 161 -3.08 -10.30 23.15
C VAL A 161 -3.09 -11.83 23.02
N GLY A 162 -3.10 -12.58 24.13
CA GLY A 162 -3.02 -14.05 24.12
C GLY A 162 -3.97 -14.74 23.14
N PRO A 163 -5.28 -14.49 23.18
CA PRO A 163 -6.28 -15.17 22.35
C PRO A 163 -6.36 -14.67 20.91
N LEU A 164 -5.61 -13.63 20.53
CA LEU A 164 -5.66 -13.04 19.18
C LEU A 164 -5.08 -13.99 18.11
N SER A 165 -5.62 -13.91 16.91
CA SER A 165 -5.10 -14.61 15.73
C SER A 165 -3.72 -14.08 15.33
N GLY A 166 -2.94 -14.86 14.54
CA GLY A 166 -1.63 -14.44 14.06
C GLY A 166 -1.64 -13.12 13.28
N GLY A 167 -2.65 -12.92 12.44
CA GLY A 167 -2.81 -11.66 11.68
C GLY A 167 -3.12 -10.45 12.58
N GLU A 168 -3.95 -10.63 13.60
CA GLU A 168 -4.23 -9.59 14.59
C GLU A 168 -2.99 -9.24 15.40
N LYS A 169 -2.26 -10.25 15.87
CA LYS A 169 -0.97 -10.05 16.55
C LYS A 169 0.02 -9.29 15.69
N ARG A 170 0.06 -9.58 14.39
CA ARG A 170 0.95 -8.87 13.46
C ARG A 170 0.58 -7.39 13.32
N ARG A 171 -0.70 -7.05 13.24
CA ARG A 171 -1.17 -5.65 13.24
C ARG A 171 -0.77 -4.92 14.53
N VAL A 172 -0.87 -5.58 15.68
CA VAL A 172 -0.39 -5.02 16.97
C VAL A 172 1.12 -4.79 16.95
N ALA A 173 1.92 -5.74 16.44
CA ALA A 173 3.37 -5.60 16.33
C ALA A 173 3.77 -4.45 15.37
N LEU A 174 3.04 -4.28 14.27
CA LEU A 174 3.24 -3.16 13.35
C LEU A 174 2.92 -1.82 14.04
N CYS A 175 1.78 -1.72 14.75
CA CYS A 175 1.45 -0.55 15.56
C CYS A 175 2.56 -0.23 16.57
N ARG A 176 3.13 -1.25 17.24
CA ARG A 176 4.24 -1.11 18.18
C ARG A 176 5.49 -0.49 17.53
N ALA A 177 5.85 -0.96 16.33
CA ALA A 177 7.00 -0.43 15.60
C ALA A 177 6.80 1.02 15.11
N LEU A 178 5.56 1.41 14.81
CA LEU A 178 5.22 2.75 14.32
C LEU A 178 4.98 3.77 15.45
N ALA A 179 4.58 3.31 16.62
CA ALA A 179 4.20 4.19 17.75
C ALA A 179 5.35 5.06 18.28
N CYS A 180 6.59 4.57 18.20
CA CYS A 180 7.76 5.26 18.77
C CYS A 180 8.32 6.42 17.91
N GLN A 181 7.77 6.67 16.70
CA GLN A 181 8.31 7.63 15.74
C GLN A 181 9.84 7.56 15.59
N PRO A 182 10.38 6.43 15.10
CA PRO A 182 11.82 6.26 15.01
C PRO A 182 12.44 7.15 13.93
N ASP A 183 13.75 7.45 14.07
CA ASP A 183 14.54 8.08 13.00
C ASP A 183 14.80 7.12 11.83
N LEU A 184 14.93 5.83 12.15
CA LEU A 184 15.10 4.72 11.21
C LEU A 184 14.10 3.62 11.52
N LEU A 185 13.27 3.28 10.56
CA LEU A 185 12.27 2.22 10.64
C LEU A 185 12.73 1.02 9.81
N LEU A 186 12.82 -0.14 10.43
CA LEU A 186 13.16 -1.41 9.80
C LEU A 186 11.93 -2.31 9.79
N LEU A 187 11.49 -2.74 8.61
CA LEU A 187 10.28 -3.55 8.46
C LEU A 187 10.61 -4.84 7.69
N ASP A 188 10.33 -5.98 8.30
CA ASP A 188 10.50 -7.29 7.66
C ASP A 188 9.13 -7.87 7.29
N GLU A 189 8.84 -7.90 5.97
CA GLU A 189 7.56 -8.32 5.37
C GLU A 189 6.32 -7.61 5.95
N PRO A 190 6.27 -6.26 5.98
CA PRO A 190 5.20 -5.53 6.65
C PRO A 190 3.83 -5.71 6.01
N THR A 191 3.77 -6.08 4.73
CA THR A 191 2.53 -6.25 3.95
C THR A 191 1.89 -7.63 4.13
N ASN A 192 2.62 -8.63 4.65
CA ASN A 192 2.09 -9.97 4.85
C ASN A 192 0.93 -9.98 5.85
N HIS A 193 -0.13 -10.70 5.52
CA HIS A 193 -1.37 -10.81 6.31
C HIS A 193 -2.15 -9.50 6.50
N LEU A 194 -1.76 -8.40 5.84
CA LEU A 194 -2.54 -7.18 5.78
C LEU A 194 -3.51 -7.22 4.60
N ASP A 195 -4.69 -6.65 4.78
CA ASP A 195 -5.61 -6.45 3.66
C ASP A 195 -5.23 -5.21 2.83
N ALA A 196 -5.83 -5.09 1.66
CA ALA A 196 -5.49 -4.03 0.70
C ALA A 196 -5.72 -2.60 1.25
N GLU A 197 -6.60 -2.42 2.22
CA GLU A 197 -6.89 -1.11 2.83
C GLU A 197 -5.80 -0.74 3.85
N SER A 198 -5.44 -1.69 4.71
CA SER A 198 -4.31 -1.53 5.65
C SER A 198 -2.98 -1.31 4.92
N ILE A 199 -2.76 -1.99 3.78
CA ILE A 199 -1.57 -1.77 2.95
C ILE A 199 -1.57 -0.34 2.38
N ARG A 200 -2.69 0.17 1.86
CA ARG A 200 -2.79 1.57 1.36
C ARG A 200 -2.49 2.58 2.46
N TRP A 201 -3.05 2.38 3.64
CA TRP A 201 -2.76 3.27 4.76
C TRP A 201 -1.26 3.26 5.11
N LEU A 202 -0.65 2.06 5.14
CA LEU A 202 0.79 1.93 5.40
C LEU A 202 1.63 2.63 4.32
N GLU A 203 1.24 2.53 3.06
CA GLU A 203 1.85 3.27 1.94
C GLU A 203 1.80 4.77 2.18
N ASP A 204 0.63 5.32 2.49
CA ASP A 204 0.45 6.76 2.72
C ASP A 204 1.20 7.23 3.97
N TYR A 205 1.21 6.43 5.03
CA TYR A 205 1.99 6.70 6.23
C TYR A 205 3.50 6.77 5.93
N LEU A 206 4.03 5.76 5.22
CA LEU A 206 5.46 5.69 4.91
C LEU A 206 5.91 6.75 3.91
N LYS A 207 5.05 7.18 2.97
CA LYS A 207 5.31 8.34 2.10
C LYS A 207 5.51 9.63 2.91
N GLY A 208 4.65 9.84 3.90
CA GLY A 208 4.70 11.00 4.78
C GLY A 208 5.73 10.90 5.91
N PHE A 209 6.32 9.73 6.16
CA PHE A 209 7.23 9.50 7.26
C PHE A 209 8.56 10.25 7.04
N PRO A 210 8.98 11.13 7.99
CA PRO A 210 10.17 11.97 7.80
C PRO A 210 11.49 11.21 7.98
N GLY A 211 11.48 10.10 8.73
CA GLY A 211 12.64 9.25 8.97
C GLY A 211 13.02 8.39 7.77
N ALA A 212 14.15 7.70 7.88
CA ALA A 212 14.53 6.69 6.90
C ALA A 212 13.78 5.38 7.13
N VAL A 213 13.53 4.62 6.07
CA VAL A 213 12.90 3.31 6.14
C VAL A 213 13.72 2.31 5.35
N ILE A 214 13.99 1.14 5.96
CA ILE A 214 14.44 -0.04 5.22
C ILE A 214 13.35 -1.10 5.37
N PHE A 215 12.89 -1.63 4.28
CA PHE A 215 11.86 -2.65 4.30
C PHE A 215 12.18 -3.81 3.36
N VAL A 216 11.91 -5.01 3.84
CA VAL A 216 11.93 -6.24 3.06
C VAL A 216 10.49 -6.54 2.70
N THR A 217 10.19 -6.73 1.43
CA THR A 217 8.87 -7.20 1.00
C THR A 217 8.92 -7.88 -0.35
N HIS A 218 7.95 -8.75 -0.58
CA HIS A 218 7.68 -9.37 -1.87
C HIS A 218 6.53 -8.68 -2.63
N ASP A 219 5.89 -7.68 -2.03
CA ASP A 219 4.88 -6.83 -2.69
C ASP A 219 5.55 -5.83 -3.65
N ARG A 220 5.47 -6.12 -4.95
CA ARG A 220 6.08 -5.32 -6.01
C ARG A 220 5.46 -3.93 -6.12
N TYR A 221 4.15 -3.83 -5.89
CA TYR A 221 3.44 -2.56 -5.93
C TYR A 221 3.90 -1.66 -4.78
N PHE A 222 4.03 -2.22 -3.59
CA PHE A 222 4.55 -1.52 -2.42
C PHE A 222 5.99 -1.04 -2.66
N LEU A 223 6.86 -1.89 -3.25
CA LEU A 223 8.21 -1.51 -3.65
C LEU A 223 8.21 -0.35 -4.66
N ASP A 224 7.32 -0.40 -5.66
CA ASP A 224 7.27 0.61 -6.72
C ASP A 224 6.77 1.97 -6.21
N VAL A 225 5.85 1.97 -5.24
CA VAL A 225 5.21 3.16 -4.68
C VAL A 225 6.07 3.84 -3.60
N ILE A 226 6.82 3.05 -2.80
CA ILE A 226 7.52 3.56 -1.60
C ILE A 226 9.02 3.70 -1.83
N ALA A 227 9.67 2.74 -2.53
CA ALA A 227 11.12 2.73 -2.62
C ALA A 227 11.66 3.91 -3.44
N THR A 228 12.65 4.60 -2.87
CA THR A 228 13.48 5.58 -3.58
C THR A 228 14.79 4.96 -4.08
N ARG A 229 15.15 3.83 -3.47
CA ARG A 229 16.30 3.01 -3.82
C ARG A 229 16.01 1.55 -3.47
N ILE A 230 16.48 0.62 -4.29
CA ILE A 230 16.39 -0.81 -4.03
C ILE A 230 17.79 -1.38 -3.80
N ILE A 231 17.92 -2.21 -2.77
CA ILE A 231 19.12 -3.00 -2.50
C ILE A 231 18.78 -4.46 -2.77
N GLU A 232 19.42 -5.04 -3.78
CA GLU A 232 19.34 -6.45 -4.09
C GLU A 232 20.44 -7.20 -3.34
N ILE A 233 20.05 -8.21 -2.54
CA ILE A 233 20.99 -9.16 -1.97
C ILE A 233 21.01 -10.40 -2.87
N ASP A 234 22.12 -10.60 -3.54
CA ASP A 234 22.33 -11.72 -4.43
C ASP A 234 23.68 -12.37 -4.15
N GLN A 235 23.69 -13.67 -3.87
CA GLN A 235 24.88 -14.47 -3.56
C GLN A 235 25.80 -13.85 -2.47
N GLY A 236 25.18 -13.33 -1.42
CA GLY A 236 25.86 -12.71 -0.29
C GLY A 236 26.34 -11.29 -0.54
N ARG A 237 26.18 -10.73 -1.73
CA ARG A 237 26.58 -9.36 -2.07
C ARG A 237 25.38 -8.43 -2.19
N ALA A 238 25.58 -7.16 -1.89
CA ALA A 238 24.57 -6.14 -2.00
C ALA A 238 24.79 -5.28 -3.25
N PHE A 239 23.75 -5.17 -4.08
CA PHE A 239 23.73 -4.31 -5.26
C PHE A 239 22.71 -3.20 -5.07
N SER A 240 23.14 -1.96 -5.19
CA SER A 240 22.29 -0.78 -5.00
C SER A 240 21.79 -0.25 -6.33
N HIS A 241 20.47 -0.12 -6.45
CA HIS A 241 19.77 0.36 -7.63
C HIS A 241 18.97 1.62 -7.25
N PRO A 242 19.30 2.79 -7.78
CA PRO A 242 18.52 4.00 -7.55
C PRO A 242 17.15 3.89 -8.25
N GLY A 243 16.10 4.39 -7.61
CA GLY A 243 14.75 4.39 -8.14
C GLY A 243 13.85 3.33 -7.50
N ASN A 244 12.70 3.13 -8.11
CA ASN A 244 11.65 2.21 -7.70
C ASN A 244 11.86 0.78 -8.26
N TYR A 245 10.87 -0.09 -8.09
CA TYR A 245 10.94 -1.48 -8.55
C TYR A 245 11.05 -1.61 -10.08
N THR A 246 10.35 -0.76 -10.82
CA THR A 246 10.44 -0.74 -12.30
C THR A 246 11.86 -0.38 -12.75
N ALA A 247 12.47 0.66 -12.18
CA ALA A 247 13.86 1.05 -12.48
C ALA A 247 14.87 -0.05 -12.07
N PHE A 248 14.60 -0.76 -10.97
CA PHE A 248 15.39 -1.91 -10.56
C PHE A 248 15.39 -3.02 -11.61
N LEU A 249 14.22 -3.38 -12.15
CA LEU A 249 14.13 -4.43 -13.18
C LEU A 249 14.95 -4.08 -14.43
N GLU A 250 14.87 -2.84 -14.89
CA GLU A 250 15.66 -2.34 -16.03
C GLU A 250 17.17 -2.42 -15.75
N SER A 251 17.57 -1.92 -14.57
CA SER A 251 18.97 -1.94 -14.13
C SER A 251 19.51 -3.37 -13.98
N LYS A 252 18.71 -4.28 -13.45
CA LYS A 252 19.05 -5.70 -13.31
C LYS A 252 19.23 -6.36 -14.68
N ALA A 253 18.31 -6.13 -15.62
CA ALA A 253 18.40 -6.66 -16.98
C ALA A 253 19.69 -6.19 -17.70
N ILE A 254 20.04 -4.91 -17.58
CA ILE A 254 21.29 -4.36 -18.13
C ILE A 254 22.51 -5.05 -17.48
N ARG A 255 22.52 -5.21 -16.15
CA ARG A 255 23.60 -5.88 -15.42
C ARG A 255 23.80 -7.33 -15.89
N GLN A 256 22.71 -8.05 -16.06
CA GLN A 256 22.72 -9.43 -16.56
C GLN A 256 23.30 -9.51 -17.97
N GLN A 257 22.86 -8.67 -18.89
CA GLN A 257 23.39 -8.61 -20.24
C GLN A 257 24.90 -8.32 -20.28
N ILE A 258 25.38 -7.39 -19.45
CA ILE A 258 26.81 -7.08 -19.34
C ILE A 258 27.58 -8.28 -18.80
N SER A 259 27.05 -8.95 -17.75
CA SER A 259 27.67 -10.15 -17.17
C SER A 259 27.78 -11.28 -18.19
N GLU A 260 26.71 -11.58 -18.93
CA GLU A 260 26.72 -12.59 -19.99
C GLU A 260 27.72 -12.26 -21.11
N GLN A 261 27.74 -11.00 -21.56
CA GLN A 261 28.71 -10.58 -22.60
C GLN A 261 30.15 -10.73 -22.10
N THR A 262 30.40 -10.37 -20.83
CA THR A 262 31.73 -10.48 -20.24
C THR A 262 32.14 -11.94 -20.13
N GLU A 263 31.25 -12.85 -19.70
CA GLU A 263 31.51 -14.29 -19.61
C GLU A 263 31.70 -14.92 -20.99
N ARG A 264 30.89 -14.55 -21.99
CA ARG A 264 31.11 -14.99 -23.39
C ARG A 264 32.50 -14.57 -23.92
N ARG A 265 32.95 -13.33 -23.59
CA ARG A 265 34.30 -12.85 -23.95
C ARG A 265 35.37 -13.62 -23.21
N ARG A 266 35.19 -13.92 -21.90
CA ARG A 266 36.10 -14.73 -21.09
C ARG A 266 36.24 -16.13 -21.67
N GLN A 267 35.15 -16.80 -21.96
CA GLN A 267 35.15 -18.15 -22.54
C GLN A 267 35.77 -18.19 -23.94
N ARG A 268 35.56 -17.14 -24.74
CA ARG A 268 36.18 -17.02 -26.05
C ARG A 268 37.69 -16.87 -25.90
N PHE A 269 38.13 -15.99 -25.03
CA PHE A 269 39.55 -15.79 -24.72
C PHE A 269 40.18 -17.10 -24.23
N LEU A 270 39.59 -17.77 -23.25
CA LEU A 270 40.12 -19.04 -22.74
C LEU A 270 40.20 -20.10 -23.82
N ARG A 271 39.24 -20.21 -24.74
CA ARG A 271 39.31 -21.15 -25.86
C ARG A 271 40.43 -20.81 -26.82
N GLU A 272 40.56 -19.57 -27.23
CA GLU A 272 41.62 -19.09 -28.15
C GLU A 272 43.03 -19.29 -27.52
N GLU A 273 43.18 -18.98 -26.22
CA GLU A 273 44.45 -19.15 -25.51
C GLU A 273 44.76 -20.59 -25.16
N LEU A 274 43.77 -21.45 -24.91
CA LEU A 274 43.96 -22.86 -24.65
C LEU A 274 44.66 -23.57 -25.82
N ASP A 275 44.23 -23.26 -27.05
CA ASP A 275 44.85 -23.78 -28.25
C ASP A 275 46.33 -23.32 -28.39
N TRP A 276 46.60 -22.07 -27.99
CA TRP A 276 47.98 -21.57 -27.94
C TRP A 276 48.79 -22.20 -26.80
N VAL A 277 48.21 -22.39 -25.61
CA VAL A 277 48.87 -23.09 -24.47
C VAL A 277 49.18 -24.52 -24.81
N ARG A 278 48.29 -25.23 -25.54
CA ARG A 278 48.47 -26.64 -25.96
C ARG A 278 49.41 -26.77 -27.14
N SER A 279 49.52 -25.78 -28.00
CA SER A 279 50.43 -25.82 -29.15
C SER A 279 51.88 -25.88 -28.68
N GLY A 280 52.67 -26.80 -29.24
CA GLY A 280 54.10 -26.94 -28.96
C GLY A 280 54.88 -25.67 -29.30
N VAL A 281 56.00 -25.43 -28.60
CA VAL A 281 56.92 -24.32 -28.90
C VAL A 281 57.57 -24.58 -30.25
N LYS A 282 57.38 -23.68 -31.23
CA LYS A 282 58.17 -23.73 -32.46
C LYS A 282 59.66 -23.61 -32.09
N ALA A 283 60.52 -24.46 -32.66
CA ALA A 283 61.96 -24.52 -32.38
C ALA A 283 62.60 -23.12 -32.30
N ARG A 284 63.21 -22.78 -31.15
CA ARG A 284 63.84 -21.52 -30.75
C ARG A 284 62.98 -20.38 -30.16
N GLY A 285 61.71 -20.61 -29.72
CA GLY A 285 60.92 -19.60 -29.00
C GLY A 285 60.55 -20.07 -27.57
N THR A 286 60.60 -19.17 -26.60
CA THR A 286 60.01 -19.34 -25.27
C THR A 286 58.59 -18.79 -25.27
N LYS A 287 57.62 -19.53 -24.67
CA LYS A 287 56.26 -18.97 -24.47
C LYS A 287 56.32 -17.76 -23.55
N SER A 288 55.61 -16.72 -23.90
CA SER A 288 55.50 -15.50 -23.06
C SER A 288 54.92 -15.88 -21.69
N ARG A 289 55.73 -15.72 -20.63
CA ARG A 289 55.36 -16.02 -19.25
C ARG A 289 54.18 -15.15 -18.84
N HIS A 290 54.16 -13.87 -19.18
CA HIS A 290 53.07 -12.94 -18.90
C HIS A 290 51.75 -13.40 -19.53
N ARG A 291 51.73 -13.94 -20.76
CA ARG A 291 50.53 -14.43 -21.42
C ARG A 291 50.01 -15.75 -20.78
N MET A 292 50.91 -16.59 -20.28
CA MET A 292 50.55 -17.78 -19.52
C MET A 292 49.98 -17.42 -18.15
N ASP A 293 50.61 -16.47 -17.45
CA ASP A 293 50.13 -16.01 -16.14
C ASP A 293 48.75 -15.37 -16.27
N GLN A 294 48.49 -14.55 -17.30
CA GLN A 294 47.19 -13.96 -17.62
C GLN A 294 46.12 -15.04 -17.95
N TYR A 295 46.51 -16.09 -18.69
CA TYR A 295 45.58 -17.21 -18.94
C TYR A 295 45.16 -17.90 -17.65
N TYR A 296 46.10 -18.25 -16.76
CA TYR A 296 45.80 -18.91 -15.50
C TYR A 296 45.05 -18.01 -14.52
N GLU A 297 45.30 -16.69 -14.55
CA GLU A 297 44.56 -15.73 -13.77
C GLU A 297 43.07 -15.67 -14.22
N ILE A 298 42.83 -15.60 -15.53
CA ILE A 298 41.49 -15.57 -16.10
C ILE A 298 40.79 -16.94 -16.00
N GLU A 299 41.51 -18.04 -16.10
CA GLU A 299 41.00 -19.40 -15.90
C GLU A 299 40.55 -19.61 -14.44
N GLY A 300 41.36 -19.10 -13.48
CA GLY A 300 41.05 -19.16 -12.05
C GLY A 300 39.92 -18.26 -11.58
N MET A 301 39.46 -17.32 -12.42
CA MET A 301 38.26 -16.52 -12.11
C MET A 301 37.04 -17.44 -12.13
N GLU A 302 36.28 -17.42 -11.04
CA GLU A 302 34.97 -18.09 -10.97
C GLU A 302 34.03 -17.57 -12.06
N ALA A 303 33.42 -18.46 -12.81
CA ALA A 303 32.39 -18.09 -13.75
C ALA A 303 31.20 -17.46 -12.99
N PRO A 304 30.58 -16.39 -13.52
CA PRO A 304 29.32 -15.94 -12.95
C PRO A 304 28.37 -17.14 -12.89
N PRO A 305 27.71 -17.38 -11.76
CA PRO A 305 26.76 -18.46 -11.64
C PRO A 305 25.63 -18.25 -12.65
N GLU A 306 25.30 -19.31 -13.37
CA GLU A 306 24.13 -19.30 -14.26
C GLU A 306 22.89 -19.06 -13.42
N GLU A 307 22.19 -17.96 -13.67
CA GLU A 307 20.83 -17.81 -13.18
C GLU A 307 19.97 -18.83 -13.94
N ARG A 308 19.70 -19.96 -13.28
CA ARG A 308 18.74 -20.92 -13.80
C ARG A 308 17.36 -20.35 -13.59
N GLU A 309 16.65 -20.11 -14.68
CA GLU A 309 15.22 -19.84 -14.61
C GLU A 309 14.50 -21.12 -14.22
N MET A 310 13.52 -21.02 -13.33
CA MET A 310 12.61 -22.13 -13.05
C MET A 310 11.70 -22.32 -14.27
N ASP A 311 11.35 -23.52 -14.58
CA ASP A 311 10.40 -23.89 -15.62
C ASP A 311 9.23 -24.62 -14.94
N LEU A 312 8.24 -23.82 -14.48
CA LEU A 312 7.03 -24.35 -13.87
C LEU A 312 6.16 -24.99 -14.95
N LEU A 313 5.99 -26.30 -14.86
CA LEU A 313 5.12 -27.03 -15.76
C LEU A 313 3.88 -27.49 -15.00
N ILE A 314 2.71 -26.99 -15.42
CA ILE A 314 1.41 -27.50 -14.97
C ILE A 314 0.97 -28.59 -15.94
N PRO A 315 0.50 -29.77 -15.46
CA PRO A 315 -0.03 -30.78 -16.36
C PRO A 315 -1.21 -30.24 -17.18
N PRO A 316 -1.32 -30.62 -18.48
CA PRO A 316 -2.43 -30.19 -19.29
C PRO A 316 -3.75 -30.60 -18.64
N PRO A 317 -4.72 -29.66 -18.53
CA PRO A 317 -5.96 -29.93 -17.81
C PRO A 317 -6.82 -30.94 -18.57
N PRO A 318 -7.54 -31.85 -17.89
CA PRO A 318 -8.58 -32.63 -18.50
C PRO A 318 -9.71 -31.72 -19.00
N GLN A 319 -10.42 -32.14 -20.04
CA GLN A 319 -11.49 -31.34 -20.65
C GLN A 319 -12.53 -30.88 -19.61
N LEU A 320 -12.75 -29.57 -19.52
CA LEU A 320 -13.82 -28.94 -18.77
C LEU A 320 -15.18 -29.18 -19.46
N GLY A 321 -16.26 -29.12 -18.69
CA GLY A 321 -17.60 -28.96 -19.22
C GLY A 321 -17.94 -27.47 -19.38
N ASP A 322 -19.13 -27.18 -19.92
CA ASP A 322 -19.59 -25.80 -20.13
C ASP A 322 -19.84 -25.01 -18.82
N ILE A 323 -20.01 -25.73 -17.72
CA ILE A 323 -20.20 -25.15 -16.37
C ILE A 323 -19.00 -25.54 -15.52
N VAL A 324 -18.28 -24.54 -15.02
CA VAL A 324 -17.22 -24.72 -14.01
C VAL A 324 -17.83 -24.51 -12.62
N VAL A 325 -18.31 -23.33 -12.32
CA VAL A 325 -19.07 -22.98 -11.12
C VAL A 325 -20.16 -21.99 -11.48
N GLU A 326 -21.37 -22.22 -11.01
CA GLU A 326 -22.51 -21.32 -11.18
C GLU A 326 -23.21 -21.09 -9.83
N LEU A 327 -23.32 -19.83 -9.45
CA LEU A 327 -24.02 -19.38 -8.27
C LEU A 327 -25.22 -18.53 -8.69
N GLU A 328 -26.44 -18.93 -8.28
CA GLU A 328 -27.67 -18.20 -8.54
C GLU A 328 -28.27 -17.70 -7.23
N ASN A 329 -28.31 -16.38 -7.04
CA ASN A 329 -28.79 -15.72 -5.82
C ASN A 329 -28.21 -16.35 -4.53
N ALA A 330 -26.95 -16.79 -4.59
CA ALA A 330 -26.34 -17.52 -3.49
C ALA A 330 -26.06 -16.62 -2.30
N GLY A 331 -26.30 -17.15 -1.10
CA GLY A 331 -25.99 -16.50 0.17
C GLY A 331 -25.51 -17.50 1.20
N VAL A 332 -24.62 -17.06 2.09
CA VAL A 332 -24.11 -17.87 3.21
C VAL A 332 -24.28 -17.13 4.52
N ASN A 333 -24.93 -17.79 5.46
CA ASN A 333 -25.15 -17.35 6.82
C ASN A 333 -24.35 -18.24 7.79
N VAL A 334 -23.51 -17.61 8.62
CA VAL A 334 -22.72 -18.30 9.67
C VAL A 334 -23.28 -18.08 11.08
N GLY A 335 -24.33 -17.26 11.21
CA GLY A 335 -25.02 -17.04 12.47
C GLY A 335 -26.03 -18.12 12.79
N SER A 336 -26.57 -18.08 14.02
CA SER A 336 -27.71 -18.92 14.42
C SER A 336 -29.02 -18.42 13.77
N ALA A 337 -30.05 -19.25 13.78
CA ALA A 337 -31.37 -18.86 13.29
C ALA A 337 -31.97 -17.65 14.04
N ALA A 338 -31.57 -17.42 15.30
CA ALA A 338 -32.01 -16.28 16.10
C ALA A 338 -31.22 -14.99 15.82
N LEU A 339 -29.95 -15.11 15.42
CA LEU A 339 -29.06 -14.00 15.11
C LEU A 339 -28.31 -14.31 13.81
N PRO A 340 -28.94 -14.07 12.64
CA PRO A 340 -28.32 -14.37 11.36
C PRO A 340 -27.16 -13.40 11.10
N ARG A 341 -25.98 -13.96 10.85
CA ARG A 341 -24.81 -13.22 10.39
C ARG A 341 -24.52 -13.63 8.96
N TRP A 342 -24.95 -12.82 8.01
CA TRP A 342 -24.70 -13.04 6.60
C TRP A 342 -23.29 -12.58 6.24
N LEU A 343 -22.54 -13.44 5.57
CA LEU A 343 -21.26 -13.07 4.96
C LEU A 343 -21.49 -12.41 3.60
N PHE A 344 -22.41 -12.95 2.82
CA PHE A 344 -22.88 -12.37 1.56
C PHE A 344 -24.27 -12.91 1.22
N ARG A 345 -24.98 -12.18 0.35
CA ARG A 345 -26.31 -12.55 -0.15
C ARG A 345 -26.46 -12.14 -1.60
N HIS A 346 -27.41 -12.81 -2.28
CA HIS A 346 -27.80 -12.49 -3.66
C HIS A 346 -26.64 -12.49 -4.67
N LEU A 347 -25.61 -13.31 -4.41
CA LEU A 347 -24.46 -13.40 -5.30
C LEU A 347 -24.83 -14.24 -6.53
N ASN A 348 -24.66 -13.62 -7.70
CA ASN A 348 -24.75 -14.28 -9.00
C ASN A 348 -23.34 -14.32 -9.59
N LEU A 349 -22.83 -15.51 -9.84
CA LEU A 349 -21.50 -15.74 -10.36
C LEU A 349 -21.53 -16.89 -11.35
N LYS A 350 -20.92 -16.70 -12.51
CA LYS A 350 -20.66 -17.76 -13.46
C LYS A 350 -19.19 -17.73 -13.81
N LEU A 351 -18.51 -18.86 -13.56
CA LEU A 351 -17.13 -19.07 -13.97
C LEU A 351 -17.13 -19.79 -15.32
N GLU A 352 -16.49 -19.19 -16.30
CA GLU A 352 -16.33 -19.76 -17.62
C GLU A 352 -15.06 -20.62 -17.71
N PRO A 353 -15.04 -21.65 -18.58
CA PRO A 353 -13.82 -22.42 -18.83
C PRO A 353 -12.68 -21.54 -19.31
N GLY A 354 -11.47 -21.76 -18.79
CA GLY A 354 -10.27 -20.98 -19.15
C GLY A 354 -10.19 -19.61 -18.51
N GLN A 355 -11.12 -19.24 -17.61
CA GLN A 355 -11.13 -17.94 -16.96
C GLN A 355 -10.37 -17.95 -15.63
N CYS A 356 -9.60 -16.90 -15.39
CA CYS A 356 -8.97 -16.65 -14.10
C CYS A 356 -9.77 -15.60 -13.31
N THR A 357 -10.21 -15.97 -12.11
CA THR A 357 -11.04 -15.11 -11.23
C THR A 357 -10.31 -14.82 -9.92
N GLY A 358 -10.08 -13.53 -9.66
CA GLY A 358 -9.50 -13.04 -8.40
C GLY A 358 -10.58 -12.71 -7.38
N ILE A 359 -10.36 -13.06 -6.12
CA ILE A 359 -11.24 -12.71 -4.99
C ILE A 359 -10.49 -11.79 -4.05
N VAL A 360 -11.06 -10.61 -3.79
CA VAL A 360 -10.45 -9.57 -2.96
C VAL A 360 -11.40 -9.08 -1.88
N GLY A 361 -10.87 -8.53 -0.79
CA GLY A 361 -11.66 -7.98 0.32
C GLY A 361 -10.92 -8.05 1.65
N ARG A 362 -11.45 -7.39 2.68
CA ARG A 362 -10.87 -7.40 4.04
C ARG A 362 -10.74 -8.82 4.61
N ASN A 363 -9.90 -8.99 5.60
CA ASN A 363 -9.78 -10.27 6.29
C ASN A 363 -11.07 -10.56 7.09
N GLY A 364 -11.49 -11.84 7.10
CA GLY A 364 -12.68 -12.27 7.82
C GLY A 364 -14.03 -11.98 7.15
N VAL A 365 -14.08 -11.37 5.96
CA VAL A 365 -15.36 -11.05 5.26
C VAL A 365 -16.03 -12.25 4.60
N GLY A 366 -15.34 -13.39 4.49
CA GLY A 366 -15.93 -14.61 3.92
C GLY A 366 -15.31 -15.07 2.59
N LYS A 367 -14.12 -14.60 2.20
CA LYS A 367 -13.40 -15.01 0.97
C LYS A 367 -13.24 -16.55 0.90
N THR A 368 -12.64 -17.15 1.93
CA THR A 368 -12.47 -18.61 2.03
C THR A 368 -13.81 -19.36 2.09
N THR A 369 -14.85 -18.73 2.66
CA THR A 369 -16.20 -19.31 2.67
C THR A 369 -16.80 -19.35 1.26
N LEU A 370 -16.60 -18.29 0.47
CA LEU A 370 -16.99 -18.29 -0.94
C LEU A 370 -16.25 -19.37 -1.74
N LEU A 371 -14.94 -19.54 -1.52
CA LEU A 371 -14.18 -20.65 -2.13
C LEU A 371 -14.79 -22.00 -1.79
N LYS A 372 -15.07 -22.27 -0.50
CA LYS A 372 -15.69 -23.52 -0.06
C LYS A 372 -17.06 -23.75 -0.69
N LEU A 373 -17.85 -22.69 -0.89
CA LEU A 373 -19.12 -22.75 -1.60
C LEU A 373 -18.92 -23.11 -3.07
N CYS A 374 -17.98 -22.46 -3.78
CA CYS A 374 -17.64 -22.77 -5.17
C CYS A 374 -17.13 -24.20 -5.36
N LEU A 375 -16.46 -24.74 -4.34
CA LEU A 375 -15.96 -26.12 -4.32
C LEU A 375 -17.03 -27.16 -3.93
N GLY A 376 -18.25 -26.73 -3.58
CA GLY A 376 -19.31 -27.61 -3.10
C GLY A 376 -19.03 -28.24 -1.74
N GLN A 377 -18.07 -27.70 -0.96
CA GLN A 377 -17.72 -28.17 0.40
C GLN A 377 -18.74 -27.70 1.45
N ILE A 378 -19.42 -26.59 1.18
CA ILE A 378 -20.52 -26.08 1.98
C ILE A 378 -21.73 -25.84 1.09
N ALA A 379 -22.93 -26.01 1.67
CA ALA A 379 -24.17 -25.70 0.96
C ALA A 379 -24.50 -24.20 1.07
N ALA A 380 -25.11 -23.64 0.05
CA ALA A 380 -25.67 -22.29 0.12
C ALA A 380 -26.81 -22.25 1.15
N SER A 381 -26.86 -21.22 1.98
CA SER A 381 -27.98 -20.98 2.91
C SER A 381 -29.19 -20.39 2.17
N GLU A 382 -28.96 -19.71 1.05
CA GLU A 382 -29.97 -19.12 0.15
C GLU A 382 -29.48 -19.25 -1.30
N GLY A 383 -30.40 -19.50 -2.25
CA GLY A 383 -30.10 -19.67 -3.66
C GLY A 383 -29.53 -21.05 -4.02
N LYS A 384 -28.76 -21.12 -5.08
CA LYS A 384 -28.15 -22.36 -5.58
C LYS A 384 -26.66 -22.16 -5.85
N ALA A 385 -25.88 -23.23 -5.58
CA ALA A 385 -24.50 -23.35 -5.99
C ALA A 385 -24.32 -24.67 -6.76
N VAL A 386 -23.81 -24.60 -7.97
CA VAL A 386 -23.60 -25.75 -8.86
C VAL A 386 -22.14 -25.78 -9.28
N THR A 387 -21.46 -26.87 -8.97
CA THR A 387 -20.11 -27.15 -9.49
C THR A 387 -20.22 -28.18 -10.60
N GLY A 388 -19.54 -27.96 -11.71
CA GLY A 388 -19.61 -28.83 -12.88
C GLY A 388 -19.13 -30.26 -12.60
N LYS A 389 -19.83 -31.26 -13.12
CA LYS A 389 -19.53 -32.69 -12.86
C LYS A 389 -18.15 -33.13 -13.38
N ARG A 390 -17.56 -32.44 -14.35
CA ARG A 390 -16.23 -32.73 -14.91
C ARG A 390 -15.13 -31.93 -14.26
N VAL A 391 -15.45 -31.09 -13.28
CA VAL A 391 -14.46 -30.28 -12.55
C VAL A 391 -13.60 -31.17 -11.68
N LYS A 392 -12.29 -31.13 -11.91
CA LYS A 392 -11.27 -31.71 -11.05
C LYS A 392 -10.52 -30.59 -10.37
N VAL A 393 -10.82 -30.42 -9.10
CA VAL A 393 -10.26 -29.33 -8.29
C VAL A 393 -8.87 -29.66 -7.83
N ASN A 394 -7.96 -28.72 -7.99
CA ASN A 394 -6.66 -28.71 -7.36
C ASN A 394 -6.60 -27.51 -6.40
N TYR A 395 -6.75 -27.76 -5.10
CA TYR A 395 -6.90 -26.73 -4.07
C TYR A 395 -5.62 -26.55 -3.26
N ILE A 396 -5.08 -25.35 -3.29
CA ILE A 396 -3.90 -24.92 -2.54
C ILE A 396 -4.40 -24.08 -1.35
N ASP A 397 -4.37 -24.66 -0.14
CA ASP A 397 -4.78 -24.04 1.11
C ASP A 397 -3.57 -23.98 2.07
N GLN A 398 -3.38 -22.85 2.73
CA GLN A 398 -2.34 -22.65 3.74
C GLN A 398 -2.38 -23.70 4.87
N THR A 399 -3.57 -24.21 5.24
CA THR A 399 -3.70 -25.16 6.35
C THR A 399 -3.47 -26.61 5.96
N ARG A 400 -3.64 -26.99 4.67
CA ARG A 400 -3.45 -28.36 4.16
C ARG A 400 -2.04 -28.65 3.67
N MET A 401 -1.18 -27.68 3.68
CA MET A 401 0.19 -27.78 3.24
C MET A 401 1.12 -28.31 4.34
N GLN A 402 0.70 -29.34 5.06
CA GLN A 402 1.62 -30.06 5.94
C GLN A 402 2.48 -30.98 5.08
N LEU A 403 3.77 -30.61 4.98
CA LEU A 403 4.80 -31.50 4.47
C LEU A 403 5.16 -32.48 5.60
N ASP A 404 5.27 -33.75 5.28
CA ASP A 404 5.82 -34.74 6.21
C ASP A 404 7.30 -34.42 6.43
N GLY A 405 7.62 -33.77 7.56
CA GLY A 405 8.98 -33.29 7.85
C GLY A 405 10.06 -34.38 7.93
N THR A 406 9.69 -35.64 7.93
CA THR A 406 10.61 -36.79 8.16
C THR A 406 11.18 -37.36 6.87
N GLY A 407 10.52 -37.14 5.72
CA GLY A 407 10.92 -37.66 4.41
C GLY A 407 11.93 -36.76 3.66
N SER A 408 12.53 -37.29 2.58
CA SER A 408 13.28 -36.48 1.63
C SER A 408 12.33 -35.69 0.71
N LEU A 409 12.85 -34.63 0.05
CA LEU A 409 12.08 -33.92 -0.96
C LEU A 409 11.58 -34.84 -2.07
N LEU A 410 12.40 -35.81 -2.42
CA LEU A 410 12.04 -36.80 -3.43
C LEU A 410 10.87 -37.68 -2.99
N ASP A 411 10.89 -38.16 -1.74
CA ASP A 411 9.79 -38.96 -1.19
C ASP A 411 8.49 -38.20 -1.15
N GLU A 412 8.54 -36.93 -0.75
CA GLU A 412 7.39 -36.01 -0.64
C GLU A 412 6.69 -35.74 -1.99
N ILE A 413 7.49 -35.73 -3.08
CA ILE A 413 6.95 -35.50 -4.42
C ILE A 413 6.57 -36.80 -5.11
N SER A 414 7.36 -37.88 -4.90
CA SER A 414 7.20 -39.13 -5.64
C SER A 414 6.05 -40.01 -5.15
N ASP A 415 5.56 -39.83 -3.93
CA ASP A 415 4.61 -40.70 -3.26
C ASP A 415 5.05 -42.20 -3.39
N GLY A 416 6.36 -42.44 -3.38
CA GLY A 416 6.95 -43.80 -3.56
C GLY A 416 7.12 -44.25 -5.02
N ASN A 417 6.76 -43.42 -6.02
CA ASN A 417 6.93 -43.73 -7.43
C ASN A 417 8.02 -42.87 -8.07
N GLU A 418 9.05 -43.46 -8.68
CA GLU A 418 10.11 -42.71 -9.36
C GLU A 418 9.62 -41.85 -10.54
N LYS A 419 8.43 -42.13 -11.08
CA LYS A 419 7.87 -41.46 -12.24
C LYS A 419 6.54 -40.83 -11.88
N LEU A 420 6.43 -39.51 -12.13
CA LEU A 420 5.19 -38.75 -12.04
C LEU A 420 4.48 -38.81 -13.40
N MET A 421 3.17 -38.94 -13.39
CA MET A 421 2.38 -38.89 -14.63
C MET A 421 1.99 -37.44 -14.91
N PHE A 422 2.57 -36.84 -15.94
CA PHE A 422 2.28 -35.50 -16.43
C PHE A 422 1.35 -35.62 -17.65
N GLY A 423 0.05 -35.54 -17.41
CA GLY A 423 -0.93 -35.90 -18.43
C GLY A 423 -0.69 -37.36 -18.88
N ASN A 424 -0.31 -37.58 -20.15
CA ASN A 424 -0.01 -38.89 -20.71
C ASN A 424 1.52 -39.23 -20.76
N GLN A 425 2.38 -38.34 -20.27
CA GLN A 425 3.82 -38.53 -20.34
C GLN A 425 4.40 -38.78 -18.95
N PRO A 426 5.28 -39.82 -18.78
CA PRO A 426 5.98 -40.02 -17.54
C PRO A 426 7.17 -39.04 -17.40
N LEU A 427 7.21 -38.28 -16.31
CA LEU A 427 8.30 -37.39 -15.96
C LEU A 427 9.00 -37.92 -14.70
N GLY A 428 10.33 -38.01 -14.70
CA GLY A 428 11.07 -38.40 -13.50
C GLY A 428 10.95 -37.36 -12.38
N ALA A 429 10.66 -37.81 -11.15
CA ALA A 429 10.47 -36.93 -9.99
C ALA A 429 11.67 -36.00 -9.73
N ARG A 430 12.90 -36.46 -9.94
CA ARG A 430 14.12 -35.64 -9.86
C ARG A 430 14.15 -34.52 -10.90
N ASN A 431 13.79 -34.85 -12.15
CA ASN A 431 13.73 -33.82 -13.21
C ASN A 431 12.64 -32.80 -12.96
N TYR A 432 11.54 -33.21 -12.35
CA TYR A 432 10.48 -32.32 -11.92
C TYR A 432 10.97 -31.37 -10.83
N LEU A 433 11.61 -31.88 -9.77
CA LEU A 433 12.16 -31.04 -8.69
C LEU A 433 13.27 -30.07 -9.16
N ARG A 434 14.11 -30.50 -10.13
CA ARG A 434 15.11 -29.59 -10.72
C ARG A 434 14.49 -28.37 -11.40
N ARG A 435 13.28 -28.48 -11.96
CA ARG A 435 12.54 -27.35 -12.54
C ARG A 435 12.13 -26.35 -11.48
N PHE A 436 11.92 -26.79 -10.23
CA PHE A 436 11.68 -25.94 -9.06
C PHE A 436 12.98 -25.44 -8.39
N LEU A 437 14.09 -25.46 -9.11
CA LEU A 437 15.42 -25.04 -8.66
C LEU A 437 15.98 -25.81 -7.45
N PHE A 438 15.54 -27.04 -7.24
CA PHE A 438 16.21 -27.92 -6.28
C PHE A 438 17.40 -28.60 -6.96
N ASN A 439 18.60 -28.44 -6.39
CA ASN A 439 19.77 -29.14 -6.85
C ASN A 439 19.77 -30.63 -6.37
N ASP A 440 20.61 -31.46 -6.95
CA ASP A 440 20.62 -32.89 -6.66
C ASP A 440 20.97 -33.22 -5.20
N GLN A 441 21.73 -32.37 -4.52
CA GLN A 441 22.05 -32.53 -3.10
C GLN A 441 20.79 -32.25 -2.26
N ARG A 442 20.10 -31.13 -2.50
CA ARG A 442 18.86 -30.73 -1.81
C ARG A 442 17.73 -31.74 -2.02
N ILE A 443 17.60 -32.34 -3.21
CA ILE A 443 16.55 -33.31 -3.52
C ILE A 443 16.54 -34.52 -2.56
N ASN A 444 17.71 -34.89 -2.06
CA ASN A 444 17.84 -36.00 -1.11
C ASN A 444 17.83 -35.56 0.37
N GLU A 445 17.77 -34.25 0.66
CA GLU A 445 17.72 -33.74 2.02
C GLU A 445 16.32 -33.86 2.61
N ARG A 446 16.23 -33.75 3.92
CA ARG A 446 14.96 -33.79 4.65
C ARG A 446 14.21 -32.49 4.52
N VAL A 447 12.88 -32.60 4.50
CA VAL A 447 11.96 -31.45 4.35
C VAL A 447 12.04 -30.47 5.54
N ASP A 448 12.37 -30.96 6.75
CA ASP A 448 12.52 -30.12 7.95
C ASP A 448 13.72 -29.14 7.89
N LEU A 449 14.72 -29.45 7.04
CA LEU A 449 15.91 -28.62 6.85
C LEU A 449 15.73 -27.51 5.79
N LEU A 450 14.55 -27.44 5.17
CA LEU A 450 14.26 -26.44 4.16
C LEU A 450 13.98 -25.06 4.78
N SER A 451 14.48 -24.02 4.12
CA SER A 451 14.05 -22.65 4.38
C SER A 451 12.57 -22.45 4.06
N GLY A 452 11.93 -21.44 4.63
CA GLY A 452 10.52 -21.12 4.37
C GLY A 452 10.19 -21.06 2.87
N GLY A 453 11.02 -20.36 2.08
CA GLY A 453 10.82 -20.25 0.64
C GLY A 453 11.05 -21.57 -0.13
N GLU A 454 12.01 -22.40 0.27
CA GLU A 454 12.19 -23.74 -0.31
C GLU A 454 10.99 -24.63 0.01
N ARG A 455 10.47 -24.54 1.24
CA ARG A 455 9.28 -25.26 1.67
C ARG A 455 8.05 -24.83 0.85
N ALA A 456 7.88 -23.53 0.63
CA ALA A 456 6.81 -22.99 -0.21
C ALA A 456 6.91 -23.50 -1.66
N ARG A 457 8.12 -23.51 -2.26
CA ARG A 457 8.35 -24.06 -3.60
C ARG A 457 8.06 -25.56 -3.68
N LEU A 458 8.45 -26.32 -2.66
CA LEU A 458 8.15 -27.76 -2.61
C LEU A 458 6.65 -28.01 -2.52
N MET A 459 5.95 -27.21 -1.74
CA MET A 459 4.50 -27.28 -1.61
C MET A 459 3.81 -26.97 -2.94
N LEU A 460 4.26 -25.91 -3.62
CA LEU A 460 3.77 -25.57 -4.95
C LEU A 460 4.01 -26.73 -5.94
N ALA A 461 5.21 -27.32 -5.93
CA ALA A 461 5.52 -28.50 -6.73
C ALA A 461 4.60 -29.68 -6.40
N LYS A 462 4.36 -29.97 -5.12
CA LYS A 462 3.49 -31.07 -4.65
C LYS A 462 2.05 -30.90 -5.13
N VAL A 463 1.55 -29.68 -5.11
CA VAL A 463 0.19 -29.40 -5.55
C VAL A 463 0.08 -29.43 -7.06
N LEU A 464 0.96 -28.76 -7.77
CA LEU A 464 0.89 -28.66 -9.24
C LEU A 464 1.06 -30.03 -9.93
N LYS A 465 1.81 -30.97 -9.33
CA LYS A 465 1.95 -32.33 -9.88
C LYS A 465 0.63 -33.07 -10.06
N ASN A 466 -0.36 -32.77 -9.21
CA ASN A 466 -1.64 -33.50 -9.21
C ASN A 466 -2.53 -33.14 -10.40
N GLY A 467 -2.18 -32.10 -11.14
CA GLY A 467 -3.00 -31.60 -12.23
C GLY A 467 -4.38 -31.13 -11.76
N GLY A 468 -5.31 -31.04 -12.67
CA GLY A 468 -6.67 -30.55 -12.42
C GLY A 468 -7.10 -29.66 -13.57
N ASN A 469 -8.38 -29.29 -13.64
CA ASN A 469 -8.89 -28.32 -14.59
C ASN A 469 -9.49 -27.07 -13.91
N LEU A 470 -9.55 -27.09 -12.57
CA LEU A 470 -9.83 -25.93 -11.74
C LEU A 470 -8.74 -25.83 -10.65
N ILE A 471 -7.86 -24.86 -10.77
CA ILE A 471 -6.88 -24.54 -9.74
C ILE A 471 -7.47 -23.50 -8.81
N VAL A 472 -7.41 -23.76 -7.51
CA VAL A 472 -7.88 -22.84 -6.47
C VAL A 472 -6.71 -22.50 -5.56
N LEU A 473 -6.43 -21.21 -5.45
CA LEU A 473 -5.30 -20.66 -4.71
C LEU A 473 -5.85 -19.76 -3.58
N ASP A 474 -5.52 -20.07 -2.33
CA ASP A 474 -5.88 -19.23 -1.19
C ASP A 474 -4.62 -18.61 -0.60
N GLU A 475 -4.38 -17.31 -0.88
CA GLU A 475 -3.21 -16.51 -0.51
C GLU A 475 -1.86 -17.15 -0.95
N PRO A 476 -1.70 -17.53 -2.24
CA PRO A 476 -0.49 -18.21 -2.71
C PRO A 476 0.75 -17.31 -2.72
N THR A 477 0.56 -16.02 -2.64
CA THR A 477 1.62 -14.99 -2.70
C THR A 477 2.35 -14.82 -1.37
N ASN A 478 1.73 -15.25 -0.27
CA ASN A 478 2.39 -15.26 1.03
C ASN A 478 3.54 -16.28 0.98
N ASP A 479 4.68 -15.94 1.55
CA ASP A 479 5.88 -16.79 1.69
C ASP A 479 6.64 -17.12 0.38
N LEU A 480 6.16 -16.72 -0.81
CA LEU A 480 6.91 -16.86 -2.07
C LEU A 480 7.82 -15.65 -2.31
N ASP A 481 9.06 -15.92 -2.77
CA ASP A 481 9.96 -14.85 -3.21
C ASP A 481 9.60 -14.35 -4.63
N LEU A 482 10.10 -13.16 -4.98
CA LEU A 482 9.79 -12.51 -6.26
C LEU A 482 10.03 -13.38 -7.49
N PRO A 483 11.13 -14.16 -7.59
CA PRO A 483 11.31 -15.10 -8.70
C PRO A 483 10.25 -16.21 -8.73
N SER A 484 9.90 -16.78 -7.57
CA SER A 484 8.88 -17.84 -7.48
C SER A 484 7.47 -17.33 -7.82
N LEU A 485 7.13 -16.10 -7.38
CA LEU A 485 5.89 -15.43 -7.75
C LEU A 485 5.77 -15.22 -9.26
N ARG A 486 6.84 -14.70 -9.88
CA ARG A 486 6.85 -14.45 -11.33
C ARG A 486 6.58 -15.73 -12.13
N MET A 487 7.16 -16.83 -11.72
CA MET A 487 6.96 -18.09 -12.42
C MET A 487 5.58 -18.69 -12.18
N LEU A 488 5.03 -18.55 -10.96
CA LEU A 488 3.65 -18.93 -10.71
C LEU A 488 2.70 -18.16 -11.64
N GLU A 489 2.94 -16.86 -11.83
CA GLU A 489 2.20 -16.03 -12.77
C GLU A 489 2.30 -16.53 -14.20
N GLU A 490 3.52 -16.82 -14.67
CA GLU A 490 3.77 -17.32 -16.01
C GLU A 490 3.11 -18.69 -16.23
N ALA A 491 3.24 -19.62 -15.26
CA ALA A 491 2.61 -20.92 -15.33
C ALA A 491 1.07 -20.85 -15.31
N LEU A 492 0.49 -19.93 -14.56
CA LEU A 492 -0.97 -19.73 -14.52
C LEU A 492 -1.49 -19.03 -15.77
N ALA A 493 -0.71 -18.13 -16.37
CA ALA A 493 -1.06 -17.46 -17.61
C ALA A 493 -1.10 -18.45 -18.80
N ASP A 494 -0.22 -19.48 -18.77
CA ASP A 494 -0.16 -20.53 -19.80
C ASP A 494 -1.10 -21.72 -19.52
N PHE A 495 -1.88 -21.65 -18.42
CA PHE A 495 -2.74 -22.76 -18.03
C PHE A 495 -4.10 -22.71 -18.74
N ASP A 496 -4.41 -23.73 -19.55
CA ASP A 496 -5.68 -23.83 -20.31
C ASP A 496 -6.91 -24.16 -19.45
N GLY A 497 -6.80 -24.34 -18.16
CA GLY A 497 -7.89 -24.58 -17.20
C GLY A 497 -8.40 -23.29 -16.56
N SER A 498 -9.38 -23.41 -15.65
CA SER A 498 -9.87 -22.27 -14.89
C SER A 498 -9.11 -22.09 -13.59
N VAL A 499 -8.98 -20.85 -13.13
CA VAL A 499 -8.28 -20.50 -11.88
C VAL A 499 -9.19 -19.64 -11.02
N ILE A 500 -9.24 -19.94 -9.72
CA ILE A 500 -9.81 -19.05 -8.71
C ILE A 500 -8.70 -18.73 -7.72
N CYS A 501 -8.45 -17.45 -7.49
CA CYS A 501 -7.38 -17.05 -6.60
C CYS A 501 -7.86 -16.01 -5.59
N VAL A 502 -7.59 -16.23 -4.32
CA VAL A 502 -7.67 -15.21 -3.27
C VAL A 502 -6.28 -14.67 -3.07
N SER A 503 -6.09 -13.38 -3.25
CA SER A 503 -4.79 -12.74 -2.98
C SER A 503 -4.95 -11.27 -2.63
N HIS A 504 -4.00 -10.77 -1.86
CA HIS A 504 -3.82 -9.36 -1.58
C HIS A 504 -2.74 -8.71 -2.46
N ASP A 505 -1.99 -9.52 -3.22
CA ASP A 505 -1.00 -9.04 -4.18
C ASP A 505 -1.69 -8.47 -5.43
N ARG A 506 -1.69 -7.14 -5.51
CA ARG A 506 -2.35 -6.39 -6.59
C ARG A 506 -1.70 -6.66 -7.94
N TYR A 507 -0.38 -6.81 -7.97
CA TYR A 507 0.38 -7.06 -9.19
C TYR A 507 0.09 -8.45 -9.75
N PHE A 508 0.02 -9.44 -8.87
CA PHE A 508 -0.37 -10.80 -9.21
C PHE A 508 -1.78 -10.86 -9.81
N LEU A 509 -2.76 -10.24 -9.12
CA LEU A 509 -4.13 -10.18 -9.60
C LEU A 509 -4.27 -9.43 -10.93
N ASP A 510 -3.50 -8.36 -11.12
CA ASP A 510 -3.56 -7.55 -12.32
C ASP A 510 -3.03 -8.27 -13.55
N ARG A 511 -2.07 -9.17 -13.34
CA ARG A 511 -1.41 -9.92 -14.40
C ARG A 511 -2.16 -11.16 -14.85
N ILE A 512 -2.85 -11.84 -13.93
CA ILE A 512 -3.45 -13.15 -14.23
C ILE A 512 -4.98 -13.16 -14.28
N CYS A 513 -5.67 -12.19 -13.63
CA CYS A 513 -7.13 -12.25 -13.51
C CYS A 513 -7.86 -11.56 -14.65
N ASP A 514 -8.87 -12.25 -15.19
CA ASP A 514 -9.83 -11.75 -16.18
C ASP A 514 -11.07 -11.14 -15.52
N GLN A 515 -11.30 -11.46 -14.24
CA GLN A 515 -12.46 -11.04 -13.47
C GLN A 515 -12.07 -10.90 -12.00
N ILE A 516 -12.63 -9.89 -11.32
CA ILE A 516 -12.45 -9.67 -9.89
C ILE A 516 -13.79 -9.76 -9.15
N ILE A 517 -13.82 -10.54 -8.08
CA ILE A 517 -14.90 -10.60 -7.11
C ILE A 517 -14.46 -9.84 -5.87
N ALA A 518 -15.08 -8.69 -5.61
CA ALA A 518 -14.69 -7.81 -4.51
C ALA A 518 -15.73 -7.83 -3.39
N PHE A 519 -15.30 -8.12 -2.19
CA PHE A 519 -16.08 -7.95 -0.97
C PHE A 519 -15.91 -6.50 -0.49
N GLU A 520 -16.95 -5.69 -0.66
CA GLU A 520 -17.02 -4.30 -0.22
C GLU A 520 -18.04 -4.15 0.92
N GLU A 521 -18.08 -2.98 1.58
CA GLU A 521 -19.03 -2.73 2.68
C GLU A 521 -20.49 -2.85 2.24
N ASN A 522 -20.77 -2.50 0.99
CA ASN A 522 -22.12 -2.53 0.41
C ASN A 522 -22.49 -3.90 -0.22
N GLY A 523 -21.64 -4.92 -0.13
CA GLY A 523 -21.90 -6.25 -0.67
C GLY A 523 -20.76 -6.82 -1.52
N VAL A 524 -21.07 -7.86 -2.29
CA VAL A 524 -20.10 -8.51 -3.18
C VAL A 524 -20.32 -8.03 -4.61
N PHE A 525 -19.27 -7.51 -5.23
CA PHE A 525 -19.28 -7.00 -6.59
C PHE A 525 -18.46 -7.91 -7.49
N VAL A 526 -19.01 -8.26 -8.63
CA VAL A 526 -18.34 -9.02 -9.70
C VAL A 526 -18.01 -8.06 -10.82
N GLN A 527 -16.71 -7.85 -11.06
CA GLN A 527 -16.22 -6.91 -12.07
C GLN A 527 -15.38 -7.65 -13.11
N PRO A 528 -15.82 -7.74 -14.39
CA PRO A 528 -14.96 -8.19 -15.48
C PRO A 528 -13.77 -7.25 -15.65
N GLY A 529 -12.59 -7.81 -15.92
CA GLY A 529 -11.33 -7.10 -16.06
C GLY A 529 -10.37 -7.39 -14.92
N ASN A 530 -9.16 -6.83 -15.03
CA ASN A 530 -8.09 -7.01 -14.07
C ASN A 530 -8.29 -6.13 -12.81
N TYR A 531 -7.37 -6.23 -11.86
CA TYR A 531 -7.46 -5.52 -10.59
C TYR A 531 -7.36 -4.00 -10.74
N SER A 532 -6.52 -3.49 -11.63
CA SER A 532 -6.39 -2.05 -11.92
C SER A 532 -7.70 -1.47 -12.45
N TYR A 533 -8.36 -2.18 -13.37
CA TYR A 533 -9.67 -1.77 -13.89
C TYR A 533 -10.75 -1.79 -12.81
N TYR A 534 -10.76 -2.80 -11.94
CA TYR A 534 -11.64 -2.83 -10.78
C TYR A 534 -11.44 -1.60 -9.88
N LEU A 535 -10.19 -1.25 -9.57
CA LEU A 535 -9.88 -0.07 -8.74
C LEU A 535 -10.40 1.22 -9.36
N GLU A 536 -10.20 1.41 -10.66
CA GLU A 536 -10.72 2.58 -11.38
C GLU A 536 -12.25 2.68 -11.26
N LYS A 537 -12.95 1.58 -11.48
CA LYS A 537 -14.40 1.51 -11.35
C LYS A 537 -14.88 1.74 -9.92
N ARG A 538 -14.18 1.19 -8.93
CA ARG A 538 -14.47 1.43 -7.51
C ARG A 538 -14.32 2.91 -7.16
N GLN A 539 -13.21 3.54 -7.54
CA GLN A 539 -12.97 4.96 -7.29
C GLN A 539 -14.04 5.84 -7.95
N ALA A 540 -14.45 5.52 -9.17
CA ALA A 540 -15.53 6.23 -9.86
C ALA A 540 -16.87 6.09 -9.13
N ARG A 541 -17.21 4.90 -8.61
CA ARG A 541 -18.42 4.67 -7.79
C ARG A 541 -18.37 5.46 -6.48
N GLU A 542 -17.28 5.37 -5.73
CA GLU A 542 -17.08 6.10 -4.47
C GLU A 542 -17.14 7.62 -4.67
N ALA A 543 -16.59 8.14 -5.79
CA ALA A 543 -16.67 9.55 -6.13
C ALA A 543 -18.11 9.97 -6.45
N ALA A 544 -18.87 9.15 -7.19
CA ALA A 544 -20.27 9.41 -7.49
C ALA A 544 -21.14 9.39 -6.22
N GLU A 545 -20.93 8.42 -5.33
CA GLU A 545 -21.63 8.33 -4.03
C GLU A 545 -21.32 9.54 -3.14
N ARG A 546 -20.06 9.98 -3.08
CA ARG A 546 -19.68 11.22 -2.33
C ARG A 546 -20.37 12.44 -2.87
N ILE A 547 -20.46 12.60 -4.20
CA ILE A 547 -21.17 13.72 -4.84
C ILE A 547 -22.67 13.65 -4.50
N GLN A 548 -23.30 12.49 -4.57
CA GLN A 548 -24.70 12.29 -4.22
C GLN A 548 -24.95 12.55 -2.72
N ALA A 549 -24.08 12.04 -1.84
CA ALA A 549 -24.18 12.29 -0.40
C ALA A 549 -24.02 13.78 -0.06
N GLN A 550 -23.10 14.49 -0.71
CA GLN A 550 -22.94 15.93 -0.56
C GLN A 550 -24.15 16.72 -1.08
N ALA A 551 -24.73 16.30 -2.21
CA ALA A 551 -25.95 16.90 -2.74
C ALA A 551 -27.13 16.67 -1.78
N ALA A 552 -27.32 15.44 -1.30
CA ALA A 552 -28.35 15.11 -0.32
C ALA A 552 -28.17 15.87 1.02
N ALA A 553 -26.93 16.01 1.49
CA ALA A 553 -26.63 16.80 2.69
C ALA A 553 -26.91 18.30 2.50
N ARG A 554 -26.63 18.86 1.31
CA ARG A 554 -26.98 20.23 0.94
C ARG A 554 -28.48 20.42 0.89
N ASP A 555 -29.22 19.49 0.29
CA ASP A 555 -30.69 19.53 0.24
C ASP A 555 -31.31 19.35 1.61
N ALA A 556 -30.78 18.47 2.46
CA ALA A 556 -31.20 18.33 3.85
C ALA A 556 -30.93 19.62 4.67
N ALA A 557 -29.75 20.21 4.51
CA ALA A 557 -29.41 21.49 5.15
C ALA A 557 -30.28 22.65 4.64
N ALA A 558 -30.64 22.65 3.35
CA ALA A 558 -31.59 23.63 2.78
C ALA A 558 -33.00 23.42 3.33
N ARG A 559 -33.49 22.18 3.46
CA ARG A 559 -34.77 21.82 4.10
C ARG A 559 -34.78 22.17 5.59
N HIS A 560 -33.69 21.93 6.32
CA HIS A 560 -33.55 22.34 7.72
C HIS A 560 -33.54 23.87 7.88
N LYS A 561 -32.91 24.61 6.97
CA LYS A 561 -32.99 26.05 6.92
C LYS A 561 -34.40 26.57 6.55
N ALA A 562 -35.13 25.81 5.73
CA ALA A 562 -36.52 26.15 5.36
C ALA A 562 -37.53 25.71 6.43
N ALA A 563 -37.28 24.70 7.22
CA ALA A 563 -38.20 24.11 8.20
C ALA A 563 -37.98 24.58 9.67
N GLY A 564 -36.93 25.30 9.96
CA GLY A 564 -36.53 25.55 11.34
C GLY A 564 -35.81 26.86 11.61
N SER A 565 -36.51 27.97 11.39
CA SER A 565 -36.29 29.17 12.23
C SER A 565 -37.67 29.79 12.45
N PRO A 566 -38.18 29.90 13.68
CA PRO A 566 -39.13 30.94 13.96
C PRO A 566 -38.43 32.22 13.52
N ALA A 567 -39.06 32.95 12.58
CA ALA A 567 -38.53 34.21 12.08
C ALA A 567 -38.16 35.06 13.30
N LYS A 568 -36.86 35.29 13.50
CA LYS A 568 -36.46 36.34 14.44
C LYS A 568 -37.20 37.59 14.01
N PRO A 569 -37.89 38.34 14.91
CA PRO A 569 -38.61 39.54 14.54
C PRO A 569 -37.64 40.42 13.74
N ARG A 570 -38.00 40.73 12.51
CA ARG A 570 -37.24 41.62 11.62
C ARG A 570 -37.14 42.95 12.34
N LYS A 571 -35.96 43.38 12.71
CA LYS A 571 -35.70 44.72 13.24
C LYS A 571 -35.42 45.64 12.05
N LEU A 572 -35.88 46.92 12.14
CA LEU A 572 -35.48 47.92 11.17
C LEU A 572 -33.96 47.90 10.99
N SER A 573 -33.51 47.86 9.77
CA SER A 573 -32.07 47.96 9.47
C SER A 573 -31.56 49.35 9.87
N LEU A 574 -30.29 49.46 10.19
CA LEU A 574 -29.66 50.74 10.53
C LEU A 574 -29.92 51.80 9.46
N LYS A 575 -29.99 51.41 8.20
CA LYS A 575 -30.25 52.26 7.04
C LYS A 575 -31.68 52.77 7.00
N GLU A 576 -32.68 51.90 7.27
CA GLU A 576 -34.11 52.27 7.35
C GLU A 576 -34.39 53.15 8.54
N ARG A 577 -33.68 52.97 9.65
CA ARG A 577 -33.81 53.81 10.86
C ARG A 577 -33.27 55.24 10.64
N THR A 578 -32.09 55.35 10.04
CA THR A 578 -31.48 56.64 9.70
C THR A 578 -32.29 57.35 8.62
N GLU A 579 -32.90 56.62 7.68
CA GLU A 579 -33.79 57.16 6.66
C GLU A 579 -35.08 57.70 7.30
N LEU A 580 -35.69 57.00 8.26
CA LEU A 580 -36.90 57.43 8.98
C LEU A 580 -36.64 58.68 9.83
N GLU A 581 -35.48 58.76 10.52
CA GLU A 581 -35.08 59.91 11.32
C GLU A 581 -34.78 61.14 10.47
N GLY A 582 -34.37 60.99 9.20
CA GLY A 582 -34.07 62.15 8.31
C GLY A 582 -35.17 62.52 7.30
N ILE A 583 -36.18 61.65 7.11
CA ILE A 583 -37.15 61.81 6.04
C ILE A 583 -38.09 63.04 6.28
N GLU A 584 -38.44 63.31 7.53
CA GLU A 584 -39.30 64.49 7.89
C GLU A 584 -38.59 65.80 7.53
N THR A 585 -37.30 65.91 7.81
CA THR A 585 -36.51 67.11 7.44
C THR A 585 -36.39 67.26 5.92
N THR A 586 -36.30 66.10 5.21
CA THR A 586 -36.21 66.06 3.73
C THR A 586 -37.58 66.45 3.09
N ILE A 587 -38.69 66.01 3.70
CA ILE A 587 -40.03 66.38 3.27
C ILE A 587 -40.22 67.90 3.45
N LEU A 588 -39.89 68.43 4.63
CA LEU A 588 -40.03 69.89 4.93
C LEU A 588 -39.21 70.75 3.96
N ALA A 589 -38.00 70.33 3.64
CA ALA A 589 -37.17 71.05 2.66
C ALA A 589 -37.76 71.01 1.24
N ALA A 590 -38.32 69.82 0.84
CA ALA A 590 -38.98 69.70 -0.47
C ALA A 590 -40.29 70.45 -0.57
N GLU A 591 -41.07 70.58 0.53
CA GLU A 591 -42.28 71.45 0.63
C GLU A 591 -41.92 72.90 0.54
N THR A 592 -40.91 73.34 1.28
CA THR A 592 -40.42 74.73 1.21
C THR A 592 -39.94 75.09 -0.21
N GLU A 593 -39.24 74.15 -0.90
CA GLU A 593 -38.85 74.34 -2.30
C GLU A 593 -40.09 74.49 -3.22
N ALA A 594 -41.14 73.68 -3.02
CA ALA A 594 -42.36 73.74 -3.80
C ALA A 594 -43.18 75.07 -3.52
N GLU A 595 -43.27 75.47 -2.24
CA GLU A 595 -43.93 76.73 -1.84
C GLU A 595 -43.18 77.94 -2.39
N ASP A 596 -41.85 77.96 -2.36
CA ASP A 596 -41.06 79.04 -2.92
C ASP A 596 -41.30 79.23 -4.43
N ILE A 597 -41.37 78.09 -5.17
CA ILE A 597 -41.67 78.13 -6.60
C ILE A 597 -43.12 78.56 -6.85
N GLU A 598 -44.08 78.10 -6.04
CA GLU A 598 -45.48 78.44 -6.15
C GLU A 598 -45.72 79.90 -5.82
N SER A 599 -45.08 80.46 -4.79
CA SER A 599 -45.08 81.85 -4.42
C SER A 599 -44.56 82.75 -5.56
N LYS A 600 -43.46 82.40 -6.20
CA LYS A 600 -42.89 83.09 -7.37
C LYS A 600 -43.83 83.05 -8.57
N LEU A 601 -44.56 81.93 -8.78
CA LEU A 601 -45.56 81.82 -9.84
C LEU A 601 -46.81 82.62 -9.59
N HIS A 602 -47.18 82.97 -8.33
CA HIS A 602 -48.32 83.75 -7.96
C HIS A 602 -48.04 85.26 -7.81
N ASP A 603 -46.77 85.66 -7.92
CA ASP A 603 -46.36 87.06 -7.86
C ASP A 603 -46.70 87.78 -9.18
N PRO A 604 -47.64 88.80 -9.16
CA PRO A 604 -48.08 89.51 -10.37
C PRO A 604 -46.98 90.30 -11.07
N ASP A 605 -45.98 90.79 -10.31
CA ASP A 605 -44.87 91.58 -10.86
C ASP A 605 -43.85 90.67 -11.57
N PHE A 606 -43.66 89.41 -11.05
CA PHE A 606 -42.84 88.41 -11.68
C PHE A 606 -43.47 87.91 -12.98
N GLN A 607 -44.77 87.66 -12.98
CA GLN A 607 -45.51 87.22 -14.18
C GLN A 607 -45.45 88.23 -15.33
N ALA A 608 -45.48 89.53 -15.01
CA ALA A 608 -45.42 90.60 -15.99
C ALA A 608 -44.05 90.79 -16.63
N THR A 609 -42.98 90.45 -15.89
CA THR A 609 -41.58 90.70 -16.32
C THR A 609 -40.90 89.50 -16.92
N ASN A 610 -41.24 88.23 -16.49
CA ASN A 610 -40.51 87.02 -16.84
C ASN A 610 -41.40 85.95 -17.51
N PHE A 611 -42.24 86.34 -18.46
CA PHE A 611 -43.21 85.44 -19.11
C PHE A 611 -42.57 84.22 -19.77
N ALA A 612 -41.32 84.34 -20.22
CA ALA A 612 -40.56 83.20 -20.83
C ALA A 612 -40.13 82.13 -19.82
N GLU A 613 -40.04 82.44 -18.53
CA GLU A 613 -39.58 81.47 -17.49
C GLU A 613 -40.74 80.70 -16.84
N ILE A 614 -41.98 81.13 -17.02
CA ILE A 614 -43.19 80.57 -16.41
C ILE A 614 -43.34 79.05 -16.76
N PRO A 615 -43.21 78.61 -18.02
CA PRO A 615 -43.32 77.18 -18.33
C PRO A 615 -42.25 76.28 -17.64
N VAL A 616 -41.05 76.83 -17.47
CA VAL A 616 -39.94 76.12 -16.80
C VAL A 616 -40.20 76.02 -15.29
N LEU A 617 -40.76 77.08 -14.69
CA LEU A 617 -41.11 77.07 -13.28
C LEU A 617 -42.30 76.13 -12.98
N VAL A 618 -43.29 76.06 -13.89
CA VAL A 618 -44.42 75.12 -13.77
C VAL A 618 -43.91 73.67 -13.82
N GLU A 619 -42.98 73.31 -14.73
CA GLU A 619 -42.38 72.01 -14.79
C GLU A 619 -41.56 71.69 -13.52
N LYS A 620 -40.83 72.66 -12.99
CA LYS A 620 -40.10 72.52 -11.72
C LYS A 620 -41.04 72.34 -10.53
N LEU A 621 -42.18 73.03 -10.51
CA LEU A 621 -43.20 72.88 -9.48
C LEU A 621 -43.82 71.48 -9.50
N ASP A 622 -44.15 70.97 -10.69
CA ASP A 622 -44.67 69.59 -10.86
C ASP A 622 -43.65 68.53 -10.42
N ALA A 623 -42.39 68.74 -10.74
CA ALA A 623 -41.32 67.90 -10.30
C ALA A 623 -41.12 67.91 -8.78
N ALA A 624 -41.19 69.12 -8.15
CA ALA A 624 -41.12 69.29 -6.71
C ALA A 624 -42.33 68.65 -5.99
N LYS A 625 -43.54 68.83 -6.47
CA LYS A 625 -44.77 68.20 -5.93
C LYS A 625 -44.70 66.65 -6.07
N THR A 626 -44.18 66.14 -7.17
CA THR A 626 -43.98 64.72 -7.36
C THR A 626 -42.92 64.17 -6.40
N LYS A 627 -41.85 64.91 -6.12
CA LYS A 627 -40.82 64.56 -5.14
C LYS A 627 -41.42 64.53 -3.72
N VAL A 628 -42.16 65.48 -3.34
CA VAL A 628 -42.88 65.52 -2.03
C VAL A 628 -43.82 64.32 -1.89
N ALA A 629 -44.63 64.02 -2.89
CA ALA A 629 -45.53 62.86 -2.85
C ALA A 629 -44.82 61.54 -2.68
N ARG A 630 -43.63 61.34 -3.36
CA ARG A 630 -42.81 60.17 -3.19
C ARG A 630 -42.20 60.07 -1.81
N LEU A 631 -41.76 61.14 -1.22
CA LEU A 631 -41.19 61.16 0.13
C LEU A 631 -42.26 60.81 1.18
N TYR A 632 -43.47 61.33 1.03
CA TYR A 632 -44.60 60.96 1.90
C TYR A 632 -44.95 59.48 1.78
N GLN A 633 -45.00 58.93 0.58
CA GLN A 633 -45.28 57.53 0.37
C GLN A 633 -44.18 56.66 1.02
N ARG A 634 -42.95 57.12 0.92
CA ARG A 634 -41.80 56.38 1.53
C ARG A 634 -41.85 56.52 3.07
N TRP A 635 -42.18 57.61 3.60
CA TRP A 635 -42.38 57.82 5.05
C TRP A 635 -43.51 56.94 5.60
N GLU A 636 -44.62 56.82 4.91
CA GLU A 636 -45.76 55.98 5.29
C GLU A 636 -45.35 54.44 5.27
N GLU A 637 -44.57 54.06 4.31
CA GLU A 637 -44.03 52.70 4.25
C GLU A 637 -43.12 52.40 5.44
N LEU A 638 -42.23 53.30 5.77
CA LEU A 638 -41.28 53.12 6.88
C LEU A 638 -41.98 53.17 8.24
N GLU A 639 -42.99 54.03 8.38
CA GLU A 639 -43.81 54.18 9.60
C GLU A 639 -44.69 52.93 9.82
N LYS A 640 -45.31 52.39 8.77
CA LYS A 640 -46.04 51.12 8.84
C LYS A 640 -45.13 49.99 9.26
N LEU A 641 -43.90 49.88 8.68
CA LEU A 641 -42.88 48.91 9.07
C LEU A 641 -42.45 49.06 10.53
N ARG A 642 -42.35 50.34 11.04
CA ARG A 642 -42.01 50.59 12.44
C ARG A 642 -43.10 50.07 13.37
N VAL A 643 -44.36 50.41 13.08
CA VAL A 643 -45.55 50.02 13.88
C VAL A 643 -45.72 48.49 13.87
N GLU A 644 -45.56 47.86 12.74
CA GLU A 644 -45.60 46.39 12.64
C GLU A 644 -44.47 45.67 13.45
N LEU A 645 -43.32 46.33 13.58
CA LEU A 645 -42.18 45.78 14.29
C LEU A 645 -42.12 46.15 15.79
N GLU A 646 -42.79 47.24 16.21
CA GLU A 646 -42.91 47.67 17.61
C GLU A 646 -44.19 47.14 18.27
N GLY A 647 -45.17 46.66 17.47
CA GLY A 647 -46.47 46.15 17.94
C GLY A 647 -46.48 44.63 18.17
N ASN A 648 -45.36 43.96 17.96
CA ASN A 648 -45.08 42.56 18.29
C ASN A 648 -43.92 42.54 19.31
#